data_4c907e253cf7465b393fe8fe835de9c4
#
_entry.id   4c907e253cf7465b393fe8fe835de9c4
#
_cell.length_a   1.000
_cell.length_b   1.000
_cell.length_c   1.000
_cell.angle_alpha   90.00
_cell.angle_beta   90.00
_cell.angle_gamma   90.00
#
_symmetry.space_group_name_H-M   'P 1'
#
loop_
_entity.id
_entity.type
_entity.pdbx_description
1 polymer ?
#
loop_
_entity_poly.entity_id
_entity_poly.type
_entity_poly.pdbx_seq_one_letter_code
_entity_poly.pdbx_strand_id
1 'polypeptide(L)'
;MNFTKFLTLIAFTFIISLSATAQKKYKEMMKDPLVNFYDVCKEADAYFETHSKGKGSGYKGYQRWKNEEESKYAPTGRRDNVDPYLVAKAYRRIYKEQENRANRSLHNGSWVDLGPYDLDSITGHYSAGLGRIVTSYIHRTNPQIMYVGSRSGGFWKSTNGGTSWTGGSTDTLVASGVGTISASPTNADSILIGVQNGANNYSHGIYRSVDGGNSWGLSNFNPITVGLGGLGSNFRVYQVAYHPRIPNLIYIGTTSGLYRSSDNLATWTKVISSGLIFEIDFHPTDNNIMYVTNGSGFTNRNKIFYSLNNGLTFTGSNTIVGNNGSNGYLSISPDCSDCVFFASTSGIFTSKNKGVDFTFMSNPPESCLGFAVNDQDTSKMVYGYVDVVTSTDGGRTSNQVTWWSLGSSNHGPGNYDTRLHTGGSYIHADLHPAKCVNGVYYVGTDGLFAKSSDNGATWVVISDGLGIRENYSLGASQSNHYRTISGSQDNGTSIKHKESWIEFYGADGMEGIIHPLNDDYMMGSVQYGTRRKTTDGGLTQGSAHPSGQNGSGNGAWEAPLAYNPNDQMQVFNFAKDVYVSDQFGVNWSFVGSPLAGNTIAEAAIAENNSDIMVIARGSAIRKSIDGGVTWTNIFTSPLPSSTITDIAFNPKDDDNFFVTYNTYQNDGNKVFMTTDGGSSWSNITYNLFDMPIRNIVVDHTNESNLYLGAEIGVFTKKMSDTVWTLYNPGLPNSTIKELEVVNGSNTLRAAIWGRGLWEYTLVGRENYPAIVKSWITDQPTLDQPKESIDQHVNSIISSSSALTAVFIKWSANDLSFSNRIGMVNTMDSTYVSSSPIPNYPVGTKMYFKVYAVNANNDTSVTYKFQYTVRFNPTASLEVLEEDKLQVVVYPNPTEGQVKLKFEEPIAKGSLTLYDELGKQILSQNIDGLSALELDITECSSGLYYMMIQAGDKRSVSKLIKK
;
A
#
# COMPACT_ATOMS: atom_id res chain seq x y z
N MET A 1 34.26 40.57 22.27
CA MET A 1 33.15 39.64 21.99
C MET A 1 32.13 39.81 23.09
N ASN A 2 30.94 40.31 22.79
CA ASN A 2 29.95 40.70 23.83
C ASN A 2 29.46 39.45 24.60
N PHE A 3 29.42 39.55 25.91
CA PHE A 3 28.98 38.53 26.86
C PHE A 3 27.61 37.92 26.49
N THR A 4 26.74 38.71 25.88
CA THR A 4 25.43 38.30 25.36
C THR A 4 25.54 37.31 24.20
N LYS A 5 26.55 37.46 23.30
CA LYS A 5 26.77 36.50 22.19
C LYS A 5 27.35 35.19 22.68
N PHE A 6 28.10 35.20 23.78
CA PHE A 6 28.66 34.01 24.40
C PHE A 6 27.55 33.17 25.10
N LEU A 7 26.63 33.85 25.79
CA LEU A 7 25.46 33.21 26.41
C LEU A 7 24.49 32.63 25.38
N THR A 8 24.28 33.30 24.22
CA THR A 8 23.43 32.80 23.14
C THR A 8 24.07 31.61 22.46
N LEU A 9 25.40 31.56 22.32
CA LEU A 9 26.11 30.43 21.74
C LEU A 9 26.09 29.19 22.66
N ILE A 10 26.20 29.39 24.00
CA ILE A 10 26.08 28.34 25.00
C ILE A 10 24.65 27.82 25.07
N ALA A 11 23.65 28.68 25.02
CA ALA A 11 22.24 28.26 24.96
C ALA A 11 21.93 27.48 23.69
N PHE A 12 22.47 27.88 22.53
CA PHE A 12 22.27 27.18 21.27
C PHE A 12 22.98 25.82 21.23
N THR A 13 24.21 25.74 21.77
CA THR A 13 24.90 24.42 21.92
C THR A 13 24.23 23.51 22.94
N PHE A 14 23.65 24.05 24.01
CA PHE A 14 22.92 23.25 24.99
C PHE A 14 21.58 22.74 24.44
N ILE A 15 20.87 23.54 23.62
CA ILE A 15 19.65 23.13 22.95
C ILE A 15 19.93 22.06 21.89
N ILE A 16 21.04 22.19 21.13
CA ILE A 16 21.45 21.20 20.12
C ILE A 16 21.87 19.89 20.80
N SER A 17 22.54 19.95 21.95
CA SER A 17 22.94 18.74 22.70
C SER A 17 21.75 18.03 23.36
N LEU A 18 20.74 18.79 23.83
CA LEU A 18 19.51 18.23 24.38
C LEU A 18 18.64 17.57 23.28
N SER A 19 18.55 18.17 22.10
CA SER A 19 17.80 17.58 20.99
C SER A 19 18.48 16.31 20.44
N ALA A 20 19.80 16.25 20.35
CA ALA A 20 20.53 15.05 19.95
C ALA A 20 20.44 13.92 20.98
N THR A 21 20.35 14.24 22.29
CA THR A 21 20.13 13.24 23.34
C THR A 21 18.69 12.73 23.35
N ALA A 22 17.69 13.55 23.08
CA ALA A 22 16.30 13.14 23.00
C ALA A 22 16.05 12.21 21.77
N GLN A 23 16.67 12.49 20.63
CA GLN A 23 16.60 11.61 19.46
C GLN A 23 17.21 10.24 19.74
N LYS A 24 18.28 10.18 20.49
CA LYS A 24 18.86 8.90 20.95
C LYS A 24 17.91 8.16 21.90
N LYS A 25 17.17 8.87 22.75
CA LYS A 25 16.38 8.25 23.82
C LYS A 25 15.28 7.34 23.25
N TYR A 26 14.37 7.83 22.41
CA TYR A 26 13.30 6.97 21.86
C TYR A 26 13.85 5.84 21.00
N LYS A 27 14.93 6.06 20.22
CA LYS A 27 15.58 5.01 19.42
C LYS A 27 16.23 3.94 20.29
N GLU A 28 16.84 4.31 21.40
CA GLU A 28 17.37 3.34 22.36
C GLU A 28 16.20 2.57 23.03
N MET A 29 15.14 3.26 23.42
CA MET A 29 13.93 2.63 23.96
C MET A 29 13.30 1.66 22.94
N MET A 30 13.29 1.97 21.65
CA MET A 30 12.82 1.04 20.60
C MET A 30 13.64 -0.26 20.56
N LYS A 31 14.94 -0.20 20.83
CA LYS A 31 15.83 -1.37 20.83
C LYS A 31 15.72 -2.21 22.11
N ASP A 32 15.33 -1.61 23.22
CA ASP A 32 15.24 -2.28 24.52
C ASP A 32 13.87 -2.96 24.68
N PRO A 33 13.81 -4.31 24.68
CA PRO A 33 12.55 -5.04 24.83
C PRO A 33 11.93 -4.93 26.23
N LEU A 34 12.66 -4.43 27.23
CA LEU A 34 12.12 -4.21 28.57
C LEU A 34 11.28 -2.92 28.66
N VAL A 35 11.44 -2.00 27.72
CA VAL A 35 10.68 -0.77 27.68
C VAL A 35 9.30 -1.02 27.04
N ASN A 36 8.25 -0.57 27.72
CA ASN A 36 6.87 -0.72 27.25
C ASN A 36 6.67 -0.02 25.88
N PHE A 37 5.93 -0.65 24.99
CA PHE A 37 5.66 -0.15 23.63
C PHE A 37 5.02 1.24 23.64
N TYR A 38 4.01 1.43 24.48
CA TYR A 38 3.31 2.71 24.55
C TYR A 38 4.16 3.82 25.19
N ASP A 39 5.10 3.49 26.06
CA ASP A 39 6.06 4.44 26.58
C ASP A 39 7.05 4.89 25.49
N VAL A 40 7.50 3.98 24.62
CA VAL A 40 8.30 4.32 23.45
C VAL A 40 7.51 5.26 22.52
N CYS A 41 6.25 4.93 22.25
CA CYS A 41 5.38 5.75 21.41
C CYS A 41 5.18 7.14 22.00
N LYS A 42 4.92 7.25 23.30
CA LYS A 42 4.74 8.53 24.00
C LYS A 42 6.00 9.40 23.93
N GLU A 43 7.18 8.82 24.13
CA GLU A 43 8.46 9.56 24.03
C GLU A 43 8.75 10.01 22.60
N ALA A 44 8.51 9.15 21.61
CA ALA A 44 8.71 9.48 20.20
C ALA A 44 7.71 10.52 19.69
N ASP A 45 6.43 10.38 20.04
CA ASP A 45 5.38 11.34 19.66
C ASP A 45 5.70 12.74 20.25
N ALA A 46 6.09 12.83 21.54
CA ALA A 46 6.50 14.07 22.18
C ALA A 46 7.76 14.69 21.53
N TYR A 47 8.73 13.86 21.16
CA TYR A 47 9.91 14.32 20.41
C TYR A 47 9.50 14.97 19.09
N PHE A 48 8.63 14.32 18.29
CA PHE A 48 8.22 14.80 16.98
C PHE A 48 7.15 15.91 16.99
N GLU A 49 6.61 16.28 18.15
CA GLU A 49 5.82 17.53 18.28
C GLU A 49 6.67 18.78 18.04
N THR A 50 7.96 18.73 18.40
CA THR A 50 8.87 19.87 18.34
C THR A 50 9.99 19.72 17.31
N HIS A 51 10.11 18.56 16.67
CA HIS A 51 11.18 18.26 15.71
C HIS A 51 10.61 17.93 14.32
N SER A 52 11.48 18.12 13.31
CA SER A 52 11.11 17.84 11.92
C SER A 52 10.61 16.41 11.72
N LYS A 53 9.53 16.29 10.95
CA LYS A 53 8.96 15.02 10.48
C LYS A 53 9.37 14.68 9.04
N GLY A 54 10.18 15.54 8.41
CA GLY A 54 10.62 15.40 7.02
C GLY A 54 11.63 14.27 6.79
N LYS A 55 12.07 14.12 5.54
CA LYS A 55 13.04 13.10 5.11
C LYS A 55 14.30 13.10 5.99
N GLY A 56 14.75 11.92 6.39
CA GLY A 56 15.93 11.74 7.24
C GLY A 56 15.73 11.99 8.73
N SER A 57 14.58 12.48 9.18
CA SER A 57 14.30 12.75 10.61
C SER A 57 14.19 11.45 11.44
N GLY A 58 13.81 10.33 10.82
CA GLY A 58 13.47 9.06 11.45
C GLY A 58 11.99 8.92 11.78
N TYR A 59 11.16 9.93 11.48
CA TYR A 59 9.73 9.90 11.76
C TYR A 59 8.99 8.81 11.00
N LYS A 60 9.25 8.68 9.68
CA LYS A 60 8.67 7.64 8.83
C LYS A 60 8.98 6.23 9.38
N GLY A 61 10.24 5.96 9.72
CA GLY A 61 10.65 4.68 10.31
C GLY A 61 10.01 4.38 11.66
N TYR A 62 9.81 5.39 12.50
CA TYR A 62 9.09 5.25 13.76
C TYR A 62 7.60 4.93 13.53
N GLN A 63 6.93 5.61 12.60
CA GLN A 63 5.51 5.38 12.32
C GLN A 63 5.27 3.99 11.73
N ARG A 64 6.13 3.53 10.81
CA ARG A 64 6.09 2.16 10.30
C ARG A 64 6.22 1.14 11.43
N TRP A 65 7.23 1.32 12.30
CA TRP A 65 7.43 0.44 13.45
C TRP A 65 6.21 0.42 14.38
N LYS A 66 5.63 1.59 14.68
CA LYS A 66 4.43 1.71 15.51
C LYS A 66 3.25 0.94 14.91
N ASN A 67 2.98 1.11 13.62
CA ASN A 67 1.89 0.47 12.90
C ASN A 67 2.07 -1.06 12.78
N GLU A 68 3.28 -1.52 12.49
CA GLU A 68 3.58 -2.95 12.31
C GLU A 68 3.61 -3.75 13.62
N GLU A 69 4.06 -3.13 14.71
CA GLU A 69 4.38 -3.84 15.94
C GLU A 69 3.27 -3.80 17.00
N GLU A 70 2.35 -2.82 16.94
CA GLU A 70 1.31 -2.63 17.97
C GLU A 70 0.51 -3.90 18.25
N SER A 71 0.12 -4.64 17.21
CA SER A 71 -0.68 -5.87 17.34
C SER A 71 -0.06 -6.92 18.26
N LYS A 72 1.25 -6.97 18.32
CA LYS A 72 2.00 -7.95 19.15
C LYS A 72 2.00 -7.56 20.62
N TYR A 73 1.89 -6.27 20.93
CA TYR A 73 2.05 -5.73 22.28
C TYR A 73 0.73 -5.23 22.90
N ALA A 74 -0.31 -5.05 22.08
CA ALA A 74 -1.62 -4.59 22.55
C ALA A 74 -2.31 -5.62 23.46
N PRO A 75 -3.10 -5.17 24.47
CA PRO A 75 -3.22 -3.79 24.95
C PRO A 75 -2.21 -3.40 26.01
N THR A 76 -1.37 -4.33 26.50
CA THR A 76 -0.51 -4.12 27.66
C THR A 76 0.75 -3.31 27.37
N GLY A 77 1.18 -3.28 26.11
CA GLY A 77 2.43 -2.67 25.68
C GLY A 77 3.69 -3.46 26.10
N ARG A 78 3.57 -4.62 26.75
CA ARG A 78 4.72 -5.43 27.16
C ARG A 78 5.40 -6.06 25.97
N ARG A 79 6.74 -5.91 25.87
CA ARG A 79 7.57 -6.40 24.77
C ARG A 79 8.48 -7.57 25.17
N ASP A 80 8.75 -7.71 26.45
CA ASP A 80 9.67 -8.70 27.03
C ASP A 80 9.13 -10.14 27.03
N ASN A 81 7.82 -10.30 26.97
CA ASN A 81 7.14 -11.60 27.04
C ASN A 81 6.42 -12.01 25.75
N VAL A 82 6.60 -11.28 24.66
CA VAL A 82 5.95 -11.59 23.38
C VAL A 82 6.61 -12.82 22.74
N ASP A 83 5.77 -13.72 22.28
CA ASP A 83 6.21 -14.87 21.50
C ASP A 83 6.58 -14.42 20.06
N PRO A 84 7.83 -14.51 19.62
CA PRO A 84 8.23 -14.09 18.27
C PRO A 84 7.63 -14.97 17.16
N TYR A 85 7.01 -16.10 17.52
CA TYR A 85 6.45 -17.09 16.61
C TYR A 85 4.93 -17.14 16.63
N LEU A 86 4.26 -16.08 17.10
CA LEU A 86 2.78 -15.98 17.12
C LEU A 86 2.18 -16.31 15.75
N VAL A 87 2.66 -15.66 14.68
CA VAL A 87 2.20 -15.90 13.30
C VAL A 87 2.40 -17.37 12.89
N ALA A 88 3.59 -17.93 13.13
CA ALA A 88 3.89 -19.32 12.78
C ALA A 88 3.03 -20.34 13.57
N LYS A 89 2.72 -20.02 14.83
CA LYS A 89 1.82 -20.87 15.64
C LYS A 89 0.38 -20.81 15.13
N ALA A 90 -0.13 -19.63 14.83
CA ALA A 90 -1.43 -19.44 14.20
C ALA A 90 -1.53 -20.20 12.88
N TYR A 91 -0.52 -20.05 12.00
CA TYR A 91 -0.42 -20.75 10.74
C TYR A 91 -0.48 -22.29 10.89
N ARG A 92 0.37 -22.86 11.74
CA ARG A 92 0.36 -24.33 11.97
C ARG A 92 -0.97 -24.82 12.50
N ARG A 93 -1.65 -24.05 13.34
CA ARG A 93 -2.98 -24.38 13.85
C ARG A 93 -4.02 -24.38 12.72
N ILE A 94 -4.01 -23.36 11.86
CA ILE A 94 -4.88 -23.26 10.69
C ILE A 94 -4.68 -24.47 9.76
N TYR A 95 -3.43 -24.80 9.42
CA TYR A 95 -3.10 -25.92 8.52
C TYR A 95 -3.51 -27.26 9.10
N LYS A 96 -3.24 -27.51 10.37
CA LYS A 96 -3.68 -28.73 11.04
C LYS A 96 -5.19 -28.91 11.01
N GLU A 97 -5.94 -27.82 11.12
CA GLU A 97 -7.40 -27.87 10.96
C GLU A 97 -7.83 -28.09 9.52
N GLN A 98 -7.12 -27.53 8.54
CA GLN A 98 -7.36 -27.79 7.11
C GLN A 98 -7.11 -29.26 6.76
N GLU A 99 -6.01 -29.86 7.19
CA GLU A 99 -5.73 -31.29 7.00
C GLU A 99 -6.85 -32.16 7.57
N ASN A 100 -7.36 -31.81 8.74
CA ASN A 100 -8.51 -32.48 9.35
C ASN A 100 -9.83 -32.26 8.58
N ARG A 101 -9.92 -31.21 7.78
CA ARG A 101 -11.09 -30.85 6.95
C ARG A 101 -10.92 -31.21 5.47
N ALA A 102 -9.79 -31.75 5.03
CA ALA A 102 -9.44 -32.02 3.63
C ALA A 102 -10.46 -32.91 2.87
N ASN A 103 -11.41 -33.54 3.58
CA ASN A 103 -12.55 -34.24 2.99
C ASN A 103 -13.77 -33.35 2.69
N ARG A 104 -13.65 -32.01 2.85
CA ARG A 104 -14.69 -31.01 2.55
C ARG A 104 -14.10 -29.85 1.76
N SER A 105 -13.63 -30.11 0.53
CA SER A 105 -13.39 -29.01 -0.41
C SER A 105 -14.74 -28.37 -0.74
N LEU A 106 -15.01 -27.22 -0.14
CA LEU A 106 -16.24 -26.44 -0.40
C LEU A 106 -16.13 -25.57 -1.65
N HIS A 107 -14.93 -25.51 -2.27
CA HIS A 107 -14.66 -24.54 -3.35
C HIS A 107 -13.86 -25.17 -4.48
N ASN A 108 -14.35 -25.01 -5.69
CA ASN A 108 -13.66 -25.35 -6.94
C ASN A 108 -12.94 -24.09 -7.46
N GLY A 109 -11.62 -24.09 -7.46
CA GLY A 109 -10.80 -22.97 -7.94
C GLY A 109 -9.76 -22.54 -6.94
N SER A 110 -9.01 -21.51 -7.29
CA SER A 110 -8.01 -20.87 -6.41
C SER A 110 -7.98 -19.38 -6.63
N TRP A 111 -7.47 -18.64 -5.66
CA TRP A 111 -7.15 -17.23 -5.81
C TRP A 111 -6.22 -17.01 -6.99
N VAL A 112 -6.45 -15.95 -7.73
CA VAL A 112 -5.68 -15.56 -8.92
C VAL A 112 -4.84 -14.34 -8.58
N ASP A 113 -3.56 -14.41 -8.88
CA ASP A 113 -2.62 -13.32 -8.73
C ASP A 113 -2.86 -12.27 -9.83
N LEU A 114 -3.03 -11.01 -9.45
CA LEU A 114 -3.26 -9.88 -10.34
C LEU A 114 -2.01 -9.02 -10.56
N GLY A 115 -0.90 -9.29 -9.89
CA GLY A 115 0.33 -8.52 -9.94
C GLY A 115 0.37 -7.33 -8.96
N PRO A 116 1.19 -6.28 -9.26
CA PRO A 116 1.92 -6.03 -10.50
C PRO A 116 3.13 -6.92 -10.70
N TYR A 117 3.47 -7.16 -11.97
CA TYR A 117 4.64 -7.93 -12.37
C TYR A 117 5.67 -7.13 -13.18
N ASP A 118 5.29 -5.94 -13.65
CA ASP A 118 6.09 -5.04 -14.47
C ASP A 118 5.72 -3.59 -14.22
N LEU A 119 6.46 -2.67 -14.85
CA LEU A 119 6.30 -1.23 -14.76
C LEU A 119 5.98 -0.67 -16.15
N ASP A 120 4.75 -0.90 -16.64
CA ASP A 120 4.34 -0.60 -18.02
C ASP A 120 4.36 0.89 -18.35
N SER A 121 3.85 1.73 -17.47
CA SER A 121 3.82 3.18 -17.68
C SER A 121 3.93 3.97 -16.38
N ILE A 122 4.45 5.19 -16.49
CA ILE A 122 4.70 6.06 -15.33
C ILE A 122 4.07 7.43 -15.59
N THR A 123 3.12 7.85 -14.75
CA THR A 123 2.50 9.17 -14.81
C THR A 123 3.28 10.20 -13.99
N GLY A 124 3.22 10.12 -12.68
CA GLY A 124 3.87 11.06 -11.78
C GLY A 124 4.73 10.39 -10.71
N HIS A 125 5.02 9.11 -10.88
CA HIS A 125 5.80 8.33 -9.94
C HIS A 125 7.29 8.65 -10.07
N TYR A 126 7.93 9.08 -8.99
CA TYR A 126 9.34 9.47 -8.99
C TYR A 126 10.29 8.36 -8.53
N SER A 127 9.78 7.25 -8.01
CA SER A 127 10.54 6.10 -7.53
C SER A 127 9.76 4.79 -7.75
N ALA A 128 9.49 4.46 -9.00
CA ALA A 128 8.73 3.27 -9.37
C ALA A 128 9.50 1.97 -9.08
N GLY A 129 8.82 0.95 -8.60
CA GLY A 129 9.40 -0.35 -8.30
C GLY A 129 8.34 -1.43 -8.05
N LEU A 130 8.75 -2.70 -8.11
CA LEU A 130 7.88 -3.86 -7.90
C LEU A 130 7.90 -4.38 -6.46
N GLY A 131 8.89 -3.97 -5.66
CA GLY A 131 9.02 -4.36 -4.26
C GLY A 131 10.45 -4.75 -3.87
N ARG A 132 10.62 -5.08 -2.62
CA ARG A 132 11.91 -5.20 -1.95
C ARG A 132 12.64 -6.51 -2.22
N ILE A 133 13.88 -6.43 -2.73
CA ILE A 133 14.81 -7.54 -2.90
C ILE A 133 15.95 -7.40 -1.87
N VAL A 134 16.00 -8.31 -0.89
CA VAL A 134 16.96 -8.24 0.23
C VAL A 134 18.13 -9.21 0.10
N THR A 135 18.05 -10.16 -0.80
CA THR A 135 19.13 -11.14 -1.03
C THR A 135 19.08 -11.67 -2.47
N SER A 136 20.24 -12.02 -3.00
CA SER A 136 20.35 -12.62 -4.33
C SER A 136 21.46 -13.68 -4.37
N TYR A 137 21.29 -14.64 -5.25
CA TYR A 137 22.31 -15.62 -5.64
C TYR A 137 22.39 -15.68 -7.16
N ILE A 138 23.59 -15.54 -7.71
CA ILE A 138 23.90 -15.66 -9.14
C ILE A 138 24.85 -16.83 -9.31
N HIS A 139 24.50 -17.79 -10.16
CA HIS A 139 25.33 -18.97 -10.38
C HIS A 139 26.59 -18.59 -11.14
N ARG A 140 27.78 -18.86 -10.58
CA ARG A 140 29.07 -18.33 -11.07
C ARG A 140 29.43 -18.80 -12.48
N THR A 141 29.15 -20.06 -12.84
CA THR A 141 29.48 -20.64 -14.16
C THR A 141 28.33 -20.56 -15.15
N ASN A 142 27.12 -20.29 -14.69
CA ASN A 142 25.95 -20.09 -15.53
C ASN A 142 25.08 -18.95 -14.99
N PRO A 143 25.41 -17.69 -15.23
CA PRO A 143 24.69 -16.54 -14.72
C PRO A 143 23.24 -16.40 -15.22
N GLN A 144 22.78 -17.30 -16.12
CA GLN A 144 21.36 -17.38 -16.48
C GLN A 144 20.52 -17.92 -15.30
N ILE A 145 21.14 -18.69 -14.38
CA ILE A 145 20.49 -19.18 -13.17
C ILE A 145 20.69 -18.15 -12.05
N MET A 146 19.57 -17.60 -11.60
CA MET A 146 19.54 -16.62 -10.53
C MET A 146 18.42 -16.92 -9.54
N TYR A 147 18.66 -16.59 -8.29
CA TYR A 147 17.65 -16.63 -7.23
C TYR A 147 17.60 -15.29 -6.52
N VAL A 148 16.41 -14.80 -6.23
CA VAL A 148 16.22 -13.62 -5.39
C VAL A 148 15.27 -13.93 -4.25
N GLY A 149 15.51 -13.28 -3.12
CA GLY A 149 14.66 -13.33 -1.94
C GLY A 149 14.10 -11.96 -1.63
N SER A 150 12.78 -11.88 -1.51
CA SER A 150 12.08 -10.71 -1.03
C SER A 150 11.84 -10.81 0.47
N ARG A 151 11.90 -9.67 1.16
CA ARG A 151 11.65 -9.58 2.60
C ARG A 151 10.28 -10.16 3.02
N SER A 152 9.27 -9.99 2.17
CA SER A 152 7.88 -10.42 2.39
C SER A 152 7.32 -11.27 1.25
N GLY A 153 7.94 -11.19 0.06
CA GLY A 153 7.42 -11.78 -1.18
C GLY A 153 8.02 -13.13 -1.56
N GLY A 154 8.81 -13.76 -0.70
CA GLY A 154 9.28 -15.12 -0.87
C GLY A 154 10.51 -15.29 -1.75
N PHE A 155 10.67 -16.53 -2.25
CA PHE A 155 11.74 -16.98 -3.13
C PHE A 155 11.31 -16.94 -4.60
N TRP A 156 12.20 -16.43 -5.46
CA TRP A 156 11.99 -16.36 -6.90
C TRP A 156 13.22 -16.86 -7.64
N LYS A 157 12.99 -17.56 -8.77
CA LYS A 157 14.01 -18.18 -9.61
C LYS A 157 13.90 -17.69 -11.05
N SER A 158 15.04 -17.35 -11.65
CA SER A 158 15.19 -17.16 -13.07
C SER A 158 16.17 -18.19 -13.64
N THR A 159 15.92 -18.66 -14.86
CA THR A 159 16.82 -19.54 -15.63
C THR A 159 17.26 -18.90 -16.95
N ASN A 160 16.94 -17.63 -17.16
CA ASN A 160 17.22 -16.86 -18.38
C ASN A 160 17.83 -15.48 -18.11
N GLY A 161 18.60 -15.34 -17.01
CA GLY A 161 19.36 -14.12 -16.72
C GLY A 161 18.51 -12.95 -16.23
N GLY A 162 17.35 -13.24 -15.61
CA GLY A 162 16.43 -12.23 -15.10
C GLY A 162 15.39 -11.73 -16.11
N THR A 163 15.30 -12.36 -17.30
CA THR A 163 14.28 -12.01 -18.31
C THR A 163 12.88 -12.44 -17.87
N SER A 164 12.78 -13.51 -17.09
CA SER A 164 11.54 -13.93 -16.45
C SER A 164 11.80 -14.62 -15.12
N TRP A 165 10.80 -14.66 -14.25
CA TRP A 165 10.89 -15.20 -12.90
C TRP A 165 9.75 -16.17 -12.61
N THR A 166 10.05 -17.20 -11.82
CA THR A 166 9.08 -18.16 -11.27
C THR A 166 9.14 -18.08 -9.76
N GLY A 167 8.00 -17.84 -9.10
CA GLY A 167 7.85 -17.74 -7.66
C GLY A 167 6.76 -18.65 -7.11
N GLY A 168 6.31 -18.39 -5.88
CA GLY A 168 5.18 -19.07 -5.24
C GLY A 168 5.55 -20.34 -4.48
N SER A 169 6.74 -20.91 -4.64
CA SER A 169 7.14 -22.15 -3.92
C SER A 169 7.26 -21.98 -2.41
N THR A 170 7.36 -20.74 -1.91
CA THR A 170 7.39 -20.42 -0.49
C THR A 170 6.06 -19.96 0.08
N ASP A 171 5.01 -19.88 -0.72
CA ASP A 171 3.69 -19.35 -0.33
C ASP A 171 3.00 -20.16 0.77
N THR A 172 3.32 -21.45 0.86
CA THR A 172 2.79 -22.38 1.86
C THR A 172 3.69 -22.55 3.10
N LEU A 173 4.78 -21.80 3.20
CA LEU A 173 5.64 -21.85 4.38
C LEU A 173 5.05 -21.04 5.55
N VAL A 174 5.57 -21.28 6.75
CA VAL A 174 5.10 -20.63 8.00
C VAL A 174 5.30 -19.12 8.04
N ALA A 175 6.07 -18.58 7.11
CA ALA A 175 6.24 -17.17 6.83
C ALA A 175 6.70 -17.01 5.39
N SER A 176 6.34 -15.90 4.75
CA SER A 176 6.59 -15.66 3.33
C SER A 176 7.96 -15.07 3.03
N GLY A 177 8.64 -14.44 4.01
CA GLY A 177 9.88 -13.72 3.77
C GLY A 177 11.12 -14.61 3.62
N VAL A 178 12.01 -14.26 2.67
CA VAL A 178 13.31 -14.91 2.46
C VAL A 178 14.43 -13.87 2.63
N GLY A 179 15.21 -14.00 3.70
CA GLY A 179 16.26 -13.06 4.07
C GLY A 179 17.67 -13.44 3.61
N THR A 180 17.90 -14.70 3.26
CA THR A 180 19.20 -15.18 2.77
C THR A 180 19.03 -16.42 1.90
N ILE A 181 19.89 -16.55 0.89
CA ILE A 181 19.89 -17.65 -0.09
C ILE A 181 21.32 -18.13 -0.29
N SER A 182 21.51 -19.46 -0.34
CA SER A 182 22.76 -20.08 -0.76
C SER A 182 22.50 -21.37 -1.52
N ALA A 183 23.18 -21.60 -2.62
CA ALA A 183 23.12 -22.86 -3.37
C ALA A 183 24.41 -23.69 -3.18
N SER A 184 24.28 -25.00 -3.24
CA SER A 184 25.39 -25.94 -3.14
C SER A 184 26.40 -25.75 -4.28
N PRO A 185 27.69 -25.80 -4.03
CA PRO A 185 28.71 -25.65 -5.06
C PRO A 185 28.76 -26.84 -6.05
N THR A 186 28.19 -28.00 -5.69
CA THR A 186 28.20 -29.22 -6.50
C THR A 186 26.86 -29.56 -7.14
N ASN A 187 25.79 -28.94 -6.67
CA ASN A 187 24.43 -29.14 -7.21
C ASN A 187 23.59 -27.88 -7.01
N ALA A 188 23.36 -27.13 -8.08
CA ALA A 188 22.58 -25.89 -8.07
C ALA A 188 21.11 -26.10 -7.62
N ASP A 189 20.57 -27.32 -7.75
CA ASP A 189 19.21 -27.64 -7.28
C ASP A 189 19.13 -27.84 -5.75
N SER A 190 20.28 -27.95 -5.08
CA SER A 190 20.34 -27.98 -3.61
C SER A 190 20.50 -26.56 -3.06
N ILE A 191 19.41 -25.98 -2.59
CA ILE A 191 19.31 -24.57 -2.16
C ILE A 191 18.95 -24.52 -0.68
N LEU A 192 19.56 -23.57 0.03
CA LEU A 192 19.18 -23.18 1.39
C LEU A 192 18.61 -21.75 1.38
N ILE A 193 17.51 -21.57 2.10
CA ILE A 193 16.94 -20.25 2.37
C ILE A 193 16.74 -20.05 3.87
N GLY A 194 17.00 -18.84 4.33
CA GLY A 194 16.59 -18.40 5.68
C GLY A 194 15.21 -17.78 5.62
N VAL A 195 14.20 -18.49 6.16
CA VAL A 195 12.82 -18.02 6.20
C VAL A 195 12.63 -17.09 7.39
N GLN A 196 11.96 -15.96 7.15
CA GLN A 196 11.73 -14.93 8.15
C GLN A 196 10.35 -14.28 7.99
N ASN A 197 9.84 -13.66 9.05
CA ASN A 197 8.68 -12.77 8.90
C ASN A 197 9.09 -11.42 8.30
N GLY A 198 8.20 -10.83 7.51
CA GLY A 198 8.51 -9.61 6.76
C GLY A 198 8.78 -8.37 7.61
N ALA A 199 8.13 -8.24 8.77
CA ALA A 199 8.18 -7.01 9.56
C ALA A 199 9.49 -6.83 10.36
N ASN A 200 9.90 -7.82 11.15
CA ASN A 200 11.04 -7.71 12.09
C ASN A 200 12.16 -8.71 11.84
N ASN A 201 12.13 -9.45 10.75
CA ASN A 201 13.15 -10.40 10.29
C ASN A 201 13.45 -11.53 11.30
N TYR A 202 12.51 -11.89 12.18
CA TYR A 202 12.68 -13.07 13.04
C TYR A 202 12.75 -14.33 12.19
N SER A 203 13.76 -15.16 12.45
CA SER A 203 13.98 -16.38 11.68
C SER A 203 13.03 -17.48 12.09
N HIS A 204 12.43 -18.13 11.10
CA HIS A 204 11.69 -19.39 11.26
C HIS A 204 12.53 -20.64 10.95
N GLY A 205 13.82 -20.44 10.73
CA GLY A 205 14.80 -21.49 10.47
C GLY A 205 15.33 -21.50 9.06
N ILE A 206 16.23 -22.44 8.79
CA ILE A 206 16.75 -22.70 7.45
C ILE A 206 15.92 -23.79 6.78
N TYR A 207 15.41 -23.48 5.60
CA TYR A 207 14.72 -24.44 4.75
C TYR A 207 15.64 -24.88 3.61
N ARG A 208 15.49 -26.12 3.19
CA ARG A 208 16.27 -26.74 2.13
C ARG A 208 15.38 -27.23 1.00
N SER A 209 15.78 -26.90 -0.20
CA SER A 209 15.29 -27.53 -1.44
C SER A 209 16.35 -28.47 -1.99
N VAL A 210 15.92 -29.52 -2.70
CA VAL A 210 16.76 -30.44 -3.47
C VAL A 210 16.29 -30.58 -4.92
N ASP A 211 15.31 -29.77 -5.30
CA ASP A 211 14.62 -29.75 -6.60
C ASP A 211 14.63 -28.37 -7.28
N GLY A 212 15.67 -27.59 -6.98
CA GLY A 212 15.86 -26.28 -7.59
C GLY A 212 14.87 -25.21 -7.09
N GLY A 213 14.36 -25.34 -5.87
CA GLY A 213 13.47 -24.38 -5.23
C GLY A 213 11.99 -24.64 -5.52
N ASN A 214 11.59 -25.79 -6.06
CA ASN A 214 10.19 -26.11 -6.28
C ASN A 214 9.49 -26.58 -5.00
N SER A 215 10.21 -27.22 -4.09
CA SER A 215 9.70 -27.60 -2.76
C SER A 215 10.74 -27.38 -1.66
N TRP A 216 10.27 -27.25 -0.41
CA TRP A 216 11.09 -26.88 0.72
C TRP A 216 10.83 -27.72 1.96
N GLY A 217 11.90 -28.21 2.58
CA GLY A 217 11.86 -28.90 3.87
C GLY A 217 12.57 -28.10 4.95
N LEU A 218 11.98 -28.00 6.15
CA LEU A 218 12.63 -27.37 7.31
C LEU A 218 13.83 -28.21 7.75
N SER A 219 15.02 -27.61 7.84
CA SER A 219 16.21 -28.28 8.33
C SER A 219 16.19 -28.43 9.87
N ASN A 220 17.13 -29.24 10.41
CA ASN A 220 17.30 -29.32 11.85
C ASN A 220 17.76 -28.00 12.46
N PHE A 221 18.34 -27.06 11.69
CA PHE A 221 18.71 -25.74 12.17
C PHE A 221 17.51 -24.80 12.15
N ASN A 222 16.79 -24.74 13.25
CA ASN A 222 15.65 -23.86 13.45
C ASN A 222 15.64 -23.28 14.88
N PRO A 223 14.86 -22.24 15.17
CA PRO A 223 14.92 -21.54 16.46
C PRO A 223 14.71 -22.44 17.69
N ILE A 224 13.91 -23.49 17.56
CA ILE A 224 13.62 -24.41 18.67
C ILE A 224 14.84 -25.28 18.95
N THR A 225 15.42 -25.87 17.92
CA THR A 225 16.56 -26.83 18.04
C THR A 225 17.85 -26.13 18.44
N VAL A 226 18.03 -24.87 18.07
CA VAL A 226 19.18 -24.06 18.56
C VAL A 226 18.93 -23.42 19.93
N GLY A 227 17.75 -23.60 20.52
CA GLY A 227 17.41 -23.11 21.85
C GLY A 227 17.24 -21.60 21.97
N LEU A 228 16.96 -20.91 20.89
CA LEU A 228 16.85 -19.44 20.80
C LEU A 228 15.44 -18.93 20.46
N GLY A 229 14.43 -19.79 20.53
CA GLY A 229 13.05 -19.48 20.19
C GLY A 229 12.14 -19.13 21.39
N GLY A 230 12.71 -18.73 22.52
CA GLY A 230 11.95 -18.36 23.72
C GLY A 230 11.25 -17.00 23.63
N LEU A 231 10.36 -16.72 24.59
CA LEU A 231 9.68 -15.43 24.72
C LEU A 231 10.69 -14.27 24.77
N GLY A 232 10.38 -13.19 24.11
CA GLY A 232 11.27 -12.03 23.97
C GLY A 232 12.51 -12.26 23.11
N SER A 233 12.64 -13.43 22.48
CA SER A 233 13.77 -13.76 21.62
C SER A 233 13.77 -12.93 20.34
N ASN A 234 14.94 -12.40 20.02
CA ASN A 234 15.21 -11.70 18.78
C ASN A 234 16.17 -12.50 17.89
N PHE A 235 15.87 -13.78 17.69
CA PHE A 235 16.69 -14.62 16.85
C PHE A 235 16.52 -14.31 15.37
N ARG A 236 17.62 -13.88 14.73
CA ARG A 236 17.69 -13.62 13.29
C ARG A 236 18.82 -14.42 12.68
N VAL A 237 18.58 -14.92 11.46
CA VAL A 237 19.62 -15.43 10.57
C VAL A 237 19.91 -14.34 9.54
N TYR A 238 21.15 -13.84 9.52
CA TYR A 238 21.58 -12.82 8.57
C TYR A 238 22.08 -13.42 7.27
N GLN A 239 22.85 -14.51 7.38
CA GLN A 239 23.35 -15.21 6.20
C GLN A 239 23.48 -16.71 6.47
N VAL A 240 23.04 -17.51 5.52
CA VAL A 240 23.43 -18.91 5.36
C VAL A 240 24.37 -19.02 4.17
N ALA A 241 25.46 -19.77 4.30
CA ALA A 241 26.45 -19.90 3.24
C ALA A 241 26.96 -21.35 3.14
N TYR A 242 26.78 -21.97 1.98
CA TYR A 242 27.60 -23.13 1.64
C TYR A 242 29.04 -22.71 1.43
N HIS A 243 29.97 -23.54 1.92
CA HIS A 243 31.36 -23.38 1.53
C HIS A 243 31.52 -23.59 0.01
N PRO A 244 32.15 -22.66 -0.75
CA PRO A 244 32.09 -22.67 -2.22
C PRO A 244 32.80 -23.84 -2.87
N ARG A 245 33.61 -24.66 -2.13
CA ARG A 245 34.40 -25.77 -2.65
C ARG A 245 34.35 -27.05 -1.82
N ILE A 246 33.78 -27.00 -0.61
CA ILE A 246 33.65 -28.19 0.25
C ILE A 246 32.17 -28.55 0.35
N PRO A 247 31.76 -29.71 -0.18
CA PRO A 247 30.38 -30.15 -0.11
C PRO A 247 29.88 -30.29 1.34
N ASN A 248 28.60 -30.03 1.55
CA ASN A 248 27.90 -30.19 2.84
C ASN A 248 28.42 -29.34 4.01
N LEU A 249 29.43 -28.49 3.77
CA LEU A 249 29.94 -27.55 4.75
C LEU A 249 29.18 -26.24 4.68
N ILE A 250 28.52 -25.87 5.77
CA ILE A 250 27.62 -24.74 5.85
C ILE A 250 27.97 -23.89 7.07
N TYR A 251 27.87 -22.57 6.89
CA TYR A 251 27.99 -21.59 7.95
C TYR A 251 26.71 -20.75 8.07
N ILE A 252 26.34 -20.35 9.29
CA ILE A 252 25.14 -19.59 9.57
C ILE A 252 25.50 -18.45 10.51
N GLY A 253 25.41 -17.22 10.00
CA GLY A 253 25.56 -15.98 10.76
C GLY A 253 24.23 -15.56 11.38
N THR A 254 24.23 -15.33 12.69
CA THR A 254 23.02 -15.06 13.46
C THR A 254 23.21 -13.88 14.42
N THR A 255 22.13 -13.45 15.09
CA THR A 255 22.17 -12.48 16.20
C THR A 255 23.00 -12.94 17.39
N SER A 256 23.27 -14.23 17.53
CA SER A 256 23.93 -14.82 18.71
C SER A 256 25.28 -15.46 18.43
N GLY A 257 25.82 -15.33 17.22
CA GLY A 257 27.11 -15.88 16.83
C GLY A 257 27.11 -16.62 15.52
N LEU A 258 28.21 -17.34 15.24
CA LEU A 258 28.41 -18.13 14.03
C LEU A 258 28.28 -19.63 14.34
N TYR A 259 27.49 -20.30 13.50
CA TYR A 259 27.34 -21.75 13.55
C TYR A 259 27.97 -22.38 12.31
N ARG A 260 28.53 -23.58 12.47
CA ARG A 260 29.18 -24.39 11.43
C ARG A 260 28.61 -25.81 11.45
N SER A 261 28.20 -26.30 10.27
CA SER A 261 27.79 -27.68 10.03
C SER A 261 28.67 -28.30 8.95
N SER A 262 29.07 -29.54 9.09
CA SER A 262 29.82 -30.29 8.07
C SER A 262 29.05 -31.50 7.50
N ASP A 263 27.78 -31.62 7.86
CA ASP A 263 26.89 -32.72 7.51
C ASP A 263 25.54 -32.22 6.95
N ASN A 264 25.58 -31.06 6.28
CA ASN A 264 24.42 -30.50 5.60
C ASN A 264 23.26 -30.17 6.56
N LEU A 265 23.57 -29.59 7.71
CA LEU A 265 22.66 -29.20 8.80
C LEU A 265 21.98 -30.34 9.56
N ALA A 266 22.51 -31.58 9.48
CA ALA A 266 22.09 -32.65 10.38
C ALA A 266 22.53 -32.35 11.81
N THR A 267 23.76 -31.86 11.97
CA THR A 267 24.32 -31.34 13.25
C THR A 267 25.07 -30.03 13.01
N TRP A 268 25.35 -29.31 14.08
CA TRP A 268 26.14 -28.07 14.03
C TRP A 268 26.89 -27.79 15.34
N THR A 269 27.91 -26.96 15.21
CA THR A 269 28.67 -26.42 16.35
C THR A 269 28.66 -24.89 16.29
N LYS A 270 28.64 -24.25 17.46
CA LYS A 270 28.73 -22.79 17.55
C LYS A 270 30.21 -22.41 17.65
N VAL A 271 30.78 -21.86 16.58
CA VAL A 271 32.23 -21.59 16.47
C VAL A 271 32.62 -20.16 16.89
N ILE A 272 31.66 -19.21 16.84
CA ILE A 272 31.77 -17.92 17.52
C ILE A 272 30.61 -17.86 18.51
N SER A 273 30.94 -17.75 19.80
CA SER A 273 30.00 -17.99 20.89
C SER A 273 29.04 -16.83 21.19
N SER A 274 29.37 -15.62 20.73
CA SER A 274 28.55 -14.41 21.00
C SER A 274 28.74 -13.34 19.96
N GLY A 275 27.80 -12.39 19.92
CA GLY A 275 27.77 -11.27 19.01
C GLY A 275 27.00 -11.57 17.73
N LEU A 276 26.60 -10.51 17.03
CA LEU A 276 25.88 -10.57 15.78
C LEU A 276 26.87 -10.84 14.63
N ILE A 277 26.68 -11.89 13.88
CA ILE A 277 27.43 -12.18 12.65
C ILE A 277 26.54 -11.82 11.47
N PHE A 278 26.98 -10.81 10.75
CA PHE A 278 26.18 -10.19 9.71
C PHE A 278 26.50 -10.76 8.32
N GLU A 279 27.77 -10.93 7.98
CA GLU A 279 28.19 -11.41 6.67
C GLU A 279 29.31 -12.46 6.76
N ILE A 280 29.33 -13.37 5.81
CA ILE A 280 30.25 -14.49 5.68
C ILE A 280 30.78 -14.49 4.26
N ASP A 281 32.10 -14.50 4.09
CA ASP A 281 32.74 -14.63 2.78
C ASP A 281 33.96 -15.55 2.84
N PHE A 282 34.40 -16.07 1.68
CA PHE A 282 35.42 -17.09 1.58
C PHE A 282 36.57 -16.65 0.71
N HIS A 283 37.76 -17.03 1.09
CA HIS A 283 38.95 -16.85 0.28
C HIS A 283 38.77 -17.51 -1.11
N PRO A 284 39.16 -16.86 -2.21
CA PRO A 284 38.84 -17.34 -3.57
C PRO A 284 39.44 -18.70 -3.91
N THR A 285 40.62 -19.02 -3.36
CA THR A 285 41.42 -20.22 -3.73
C THR A 285 41.76 -21.14 -2.56
N ASP A 286 41.92 -20.60 -1.32
CA ASP A 286 42.24 -21.42 -0.11
C ASP A 286 40.98 -21.80 0.63
N ASN A 287 40.76 -23.13 0.75
CA ASN A 287 39.57 -23.68 1.45
C ASN A 287 39.60 -23.44 2.96
N ASN A 288 40.76 -23.18 3.54
CA ASN A 288 40.91 -23.00 4.98
C ASN A 288 40.60 -21.58 5.46
N ILE A 289 40.54 -20.61 4.51
CA ILE A 289 40.40 -19.22 4.84
C ILE A 289 39.00 -18.71 4.58
N MET A 290 38.43 -18.08 5.59
CA MET A 290 37.12 -17.41 5.49
C MET A 290 37.06 -16.20 6.41
N TYR A 291 36.12 -15.34 6.15
CA TYR A 291 35.91 -14.06 6.81
C TYR A 291 34.48 -13.90 7.27
N VAL A 292 34.29 -13.24 8.42
CA VAL A 292 32.97 -12.86 8.91
C VAL A 292 33.01 -11.47 9.52
N THR A 293 31.93 -10.72 9.37
CA THR A 293 31.75 -9.44 10.04
C THR A 293 30.98 -9.62 11.33
N ASN A 294 31.45 -9.00 12.39
CA ASN A 294 30.69 -8.80 13.61
C ASN A 294 29.91 -7.47 13.45
N GLY A 295 28.61 -7.55 13.23
CA GLY A 295 27.76 -6.38 13.26
C GLY A 295 27.66 -5.76 14.65
N SER A 296 27.24 -4.53 14.73
CA SER A 296 27.14 -3.76 15.96
C SER A 296 25.99 -4.23 16.86
N GLY A 297 26.17 -5.33 17.49
CA GLY A 297 25.56 -5.52 18.79
C GLY A 297 26.18 -4.50 19.77
N PHE A 298 25.67 -4.34 20.90
CA PHE A 298 25.94 -3.46 22.04
C PHE A 298 27.34 -2.82 22.26
N THR A 299 28.36 -3.04 21.43
CA THR A 299 29.74 -2.59 21.67
C THR A 299 30.27 -1.53 20.70
N ASN A 300 29.46 -0.98 19.79
CA ASN A 300 29.81 0.13 18.89
C ASN A 300 31.06 -0.03 18.01
N ARG A 301 31.55 -1.25 17.78
CA ARG A 301 32.78 -1.47 17.01
C ARG A 301 32.64 -2.67 16.07
N ASN A 302 32.79 -2.45 14.77
CA ASN A 302 32.88 -3.53 13.80
C ASN A 302 34.29 -4.12 13.79
N LYS A 303 34.38 -5.44 13.93
CA LYS A 303 35.58 -6.22 13.69
C LYS A 303 35.38 -7.20 12.56
N ILE A 304 36.41 -7.43 11.79
CA ILE A 304 36.48 -8.55 10.86
C ILE A 304 37.12 -9.71 11.62
N PHE A 305 36.54 -10.87 11.52
CA PHE A 305 37.14 -12.12 12.04
C PHE A 305 37.55 -12.97 10.84
N TYR A 306 38.76 -13.52 10.87
CA TYR A 306 39.24 -14.45 9.87
C TYR A 306 39.57 -15.80 10.48
N SER A 307 39.38 -16.85 9.71
CA SER A 307 39.78 -18.22 10.03
C SER A 307 40.85 -18.68 9.08
N LEU A 308 41.81 -19.47 9.55
CA LEU A 308 42.84 -20.13 8.74
C LEU A 308 42.72 -21.67 8.81
N ASN A 309 41.64 -22.19 9.37
CA ASN A 309 41.41 -23.61 9.60
C ASN A 309 39.96 -24.02 9.30
N ASN A 310 39.46 -23.49 8.21
CA ASN A 310 38.13 -23.81 7.71
C ASN A 310 36.99 -23.55 8.71
N GLY A 311 37.05 -22.36 9.36
CA GLY A 311 36.02 -21.89 10.29
C GLY A 311 35.91 -22.63 11.60
N LEU A 312 36.94 -23.42 11.98
CA LEU A 312 36.98 -24.09 13.30
C LEU A 312 37.31 -23.09 14.40
N THR A 313 38.24 -22.17 14.13
CA THR A 313 38.60 -21.07 15.06
C THR A 313 38.71 -19.75 14.28
N PHE A 314 38.51 -18.64 14.99
CA PHE A 314 38.55 -17.30 14.42
C PHE A 314 39.44 -16.38 15.23
N THR A 315 40.15 -15.53 14.52
CA THR A 315 40.96 -14.42 15.05
C THR A 315 40.39 -13.10 14.59
N GLY A 316 40.26 -12.12 15.48
CA GLY A 316 39.85 -10.76 15.08
C GLY A 316 40.97 -9.99 14.43
N SER A 317 40.65 -9.16 13.44
CA SER A 317 41.62 -8.25 12.83
C SER A 317 42.29 -7.34 13.86
N ASN A 318 43.54 -6.96 13.60
CA ASN A 318 44.24 -5.97 14.45
C ASN A 318 43.55 -4.59 14.32
N THR A 319 43.07 -4.24 13.16
CA THR A 319 42.40 -2.97 12.86
C THR A 319 40.92 -3.04 13.22
N ILE A 320 40.41 -2.01 13.86
CA ILE A 320 38.96 -1.79 14.03
C ILE A 320 38.46 -1.01 12.84
N VAL A 321 37.55 -1.61 12.05
CA VAL A 321 37.08 -1.06 10.76
C VAL A 321 35.75 -0.31 10.86
N GLY A 322 35.26 0.00 12.05
CA GLY A 322 34.03 0.75 12.18
C GLY A 322 33.70 1.20 13.58
N ASN A 323 33.10 2.35 13.68
CA ASN A 323 32.51 2.92 14.91
C ASN A 323 31.03 3.16 14.71
N ASN A 324 30.25 3.22 15.79
CA ASN A 324 28.89 3.73 15.82
C ASN A 324 27.75 2.85 15.22
N GLY A 325 27.81 1.56 15.40
CA GLY A 325 26.57 0.81 15.36
C GLY A 325 25.97 0.50 14.00
N SER A 326 26.72 0.66 12.92
CA SER A 326 26.30 0.29 11.57
C SER A 326 26.85 -1.08 11.18
N ASN A 327 26.07 -1.82 10.41
CA ASN A 327 26.53 -3.03 9.74
C ASN A 327 27.58 -2.67 8.70
N GLY A 328 28.49 -3.61 8.42
CA GLY A 328 29.47 -3.47 7.37
C GLY A 328 29.48 -4.69 6.46
N TYR A 329 29.84 -4.46 5.23
CA TYR A 329 29.77 -5.43 4.14
C TYR A 329 31.18 -5.83 3.69
N LEU A 330 31.36 -7.13 3.47
CA LEU A 330 32.59 -7.70 2.92
C LEU A 330 32.46 -7.87 1.41
N SER A 331 33.61 -7.81 0.73
CA SER A 331 33.72 -8.29 -0.64
C SER A 331 35.12 -8.86 -0.87
N ILE A 332 35.17 -10.02 -1.50
CA ILE A 332 36.40 -10.75 -1.83
C ILE A 332 36.44 -10.92 -3.34
N SER A 333 37.62 -10.71 -3.93
CA SER A 333 37.82 -10.83 -5.37
C SER A 333 38.92 -11.85 -5.70
N PRO A 334 38.70 -12.72 -6.71
CA PRO A 334 39.74 -13.62 -7.22
C PRO A 334 40.95 -12.87 -7.81
N ASP A 335 40.76 -11.64 -8.29
CA ASP A 335 41.82 -10.80 -8.88
C ASP A 335 42.91 -10.45 -7.84
N CYS A 336 42.53 -10.35 -6.56
CA CYS A 336 43.50 -10.21 -5.47
C CYS A 336 43.12 -11.18 -4.33
N SER A 337 43.59 -12.41 -4.38
CA SER A 337 43.14 -13.49 -3.48
C SER A 337 43.40 -13.18 -2.01
N ASP A 338 44.47 -12.50 -1.63
CA ASP A 338 44.79 -12.11 -0.26
C ASP A 338 44.15 -10.79 0.18
N CYS A 339 43.39 -10.12 -0.74
CA CYS A 339 42.70 -8.89 -0.44
C CYS A 339 41.32 -9.16 0.21
N VAL A 340 41.02 -8.36 1.21
CA VAL A 340 39.70 -8.30 1.86
C VAL A 340 39.24 -6.85 1.85
N PHE A 341 38.08 -6.61 1.24
CA PHE A 341 37.48 -5.28 1.19
C PHE A 341 36.32 -5.22 2.16
N PHE A 342 36.19 -4.08 2.82
CA PHE A 342 35.11 -3.83 3.77
C PHE A 342 34.57 -2.41 3.63
N ALA A 343 33.28 -2.27 3.58
CA ALA A 343 32.61 -0.97 3.54
C ALA A 343 31.54 -0.86 4.65
N SER A 344 31.47 0.31 5.27
CA SER A 344 30.49 0.66 6.29
C SER A 344 30.26 2.18 6.29
N THR A 345 29.37 2.68 7.13
CA THR A 345 29.23 4.14 7.38
C THR A 345 30.50 4.80 7.91
N SER A 346 31.46 4.04 8.42
CA SER A 346 32.73 4.55 8.96
C SER A 346 33.87 4.59 7.95
N GLY A 347 33.65 4.11 6.73
CA GLY A 347 34.65 4.14 5.68
C GLY A 347 34.70 2.89 4.82
N ILE A 348 35.49 2.98 3.79
CA ILE A 348 35.94 1.89 2.93
C ILE A 348 37.34 1.51 3.40
N PHE A 349 37.57 0.22 3.59
CA PHE A 349 38.82 -0.35 4.11
C PHE A 349 39.27 -1.51 3.23
N THR A 350 40.58 -1.66 3.08
CA THR A 350 41.20 -2.77 2.34
C THR A 350 42.29 -3.43 3.14
N SER A 351 42.24 -4.74 3.25
CA SER A 351 43.35 -5.58 3.71
C SER A 351 44.06 -6.19 2.50
N LYS A 352 45.39 -6.36 2.56
CA LYS A 352 46.19 -7.08 1.59
C LYS A 352 46.91 -8.29 2.20
N ASN A 353 46.55 -8.64 3.43
CA ASN A 353 47.18 -9.73 4.20
C ASN A 353 46.12 -10.62 4.84
N LYS A 354 45.14 -11.02 4.06
CA LYS A 354 44.10 -12.01 4.48
C LYS A 354 43.28 -11.55 5.68
N GLY A 355 42.97 -10.24 5.75
CA GLY A 355 42.10 -9.67 6.79
C GLY A 355 42.78 -9.44 8.15
N VAL A 356 44.11 -9.55 8.26
CA VAL A 356 44.85 -9.31 9.50
C VAL A 356 44.88 -7.83 9.84
N ASP A 357 45.29 -6.99 8.88
CA ASP A 357 45.35 -5.54 9.00
C ASP A 357 44.54 -4.87 7.89
N PHE A 358 43.89 -3.77 8.22
CA PHE A 358 43.10 -2.98 7.27
C PHE A 358 43.65 -1.55 7.16
N THR A 359 43.68 -1.07 5.92
CA THR A 359 44.02 0.32 5.57
C THR A 359 42.73 1.04 5.23
N PHE A 360 42.50 2.20 5.82
CA PHE A 360 41.41 3.10 5.45
C PHE A 360 41.67 3.71 4.07
N MET A 361 40.64 3.70 3.23
CA MET A 361 40.72 4.22 1.85
C MET A 361 40.04 5.58 1.73
N SER A 362 38.76 5.66 2.08
CA SER A 362 37.98 6.89 2.05
C SER A 362 36.71 6.78 2.90
N ASN A 363 36.03 7.91 3.09
CA ASN A 363 34.66 7.92 3.58
C ASN A 363 33.69 7.79 2.38
N PRO A 364 32.70 6.89 2.44
CA PRO A 364 31.64 6.87 1.44
C PRO A 364 30.81 8.15 1.55
N PRO A 365 30.24 8.65 0.43
CA PRO A 365 29.45 9.89 0.45
C PRO A 365 28.15 9.76 1.25
N GLU A 366 27.67 8.52 1.46
CA GLU A 366 26.50 8.20 2.28
C GLU A 366 26.69 6.87 3.03
N SER A 367 25.69 6.44 3.80
CA SER A 367 25.68 5.12 4.41
C SER A 367 25.86 4.03 3.36
N CYS A 368 26.48 2.92 3.71
CA CYS A 368 26.67 1.79 2.81
C CYS A 368 25.79 0.62 3.25
N LEU A 369 24.83 0.22 2.41
CA LEU A 369 23.99 -0.97 2.59
C LEU A 369 24.23 -2.03 1.51
N GLY A 370 24.78 -1.63 0.34
CA GLY A 370 25.22 -2.52 -0.72
C GLY A 370 26.69 -2.28 -1.05
N PHE A 371 27.46 -3.36 -1.21
CA PHE A 371 28.89 -3.28 -1.53
C PHE A 371 29.33 -4.50 -2.33
N ALA A 372 30.04 -4.27 -3.44
CA ALA A 372 30.70 -5.31 -4.21
C ALA A 372 31.96 -4.77 -4.89
N VAL A 373 33.05 -5.52 -4.82
CA VAL A 373 34.28 -5.31 -5.59
C VAL A 373 34.23 -6.17 -6.83
N ASN A 374 34.74 -5.66 -7.97
CA ASN A 374 34.76 -6.40 -9.20
C ASN A 374 35.64 -7.65 -9.06
N ASP A 375 35.14 -8.79 -9.52
CA ASP A 375 35.82 -10.08 -9.38
C ASP A 375 36.92 -10.31 -10.43
N GLN A 376 37.11 -9.35 -11.35
CA GLN A 376 38.15 -9.35 -12.41
C GLN A 376 39.09 -8.14 -12.35
N ASP A 377 38.77 -7.10 -11.53
CA ASP A 377 39.58 -5.88 -11.40
C ASP A 377 39.26 -5.19 -10.05
N THR A 378 40.11 -5.43 -9.06
CA THR A 378 39.90 -4.91 -7.69
C THR A 378 40.01 -3.38 -7.56
N SER A 379 40.44 -2.68 -8.61
CA SER A 379 40.33 -1.22 -8.63
C SER A 379 38.93 -0.70 -8.74
N LYS A 380 37.99 -1.53 -9.22
CA LYS A 380 36.58 -1.19 -9.47
C LYS A 380 35.66 -1.74 -8.41
N MET A 381 34.76 -0.90 -7.93
CA MET A 381 33.76 -1.30 -6.92
C MET A 381 32.47 -0.46 -7.03
N VAL A 382 31.42 -1.07 -6.57
CA VAL A 382 30.06 -0.50 -6.46
C VAL A 382 29.64 -0.53 -5.00
N TYR A 383 29.07 0.56 -4.50
CA TYR A 383 28.53 0.66 -3.15
C TYR A 383 27.47 1.77 -3.08
N GLY A 384 26.73 1.83 -2.00
CA GLY A 384 25.76 2.89 -1.78
C GLY A 384 24.68 2.53 -0.78
N TYR A 385 23.75 3.46 -0.62
CA TYR A 385 22.52 3.34 0.18
C TYR A 385 21.33 3.84 -0.62
N VAL A 386 21.16 5.16 -0.74
CA VAL A 386 20.06 5.75 -1.52
C VAL A 386 20.35 5.62 -3.01
N ASP A 387 21.58 5.89 -3.40
CA ASP A 387 22.05 5.83 -4.78
C ASP A 387 23.30 4.93 -4.92
N VAL A 388 23.58 4.51 -6.15
CA VAL A 388 24.80 3.77 -6.44
C VAL A 388 25.96 4.73 -6.65
N VAL A 389 27.04 4.41 -6.01
CA VAL A 389 28.33 5.07 -6.12
C VAL A 389 29.35 4.06 -6.63
N THR A 390 30.25 4.50 -7.50
CA THR A 390 31.36 3.70 -8.04
C THR A 390 32.71 4.26 -7.63
N SER A 391 33.70 3.40 -7.58
CA SER A 391 35.12 3.76 -7.53
C SER A 391 35.87 3.01 -8.63
N THR A 392 36.90 3.61 -9.19
CA THR A 392 37.81 3.02 -10.19
C THR A 392 39.27 3.02 -9.75
N ASP A 393 39.53 3.34 -8.48
CA ASP A 393 40.88 3.44 -7.90
C ASP A 393 41.00 2.70 -6.54
N GLY A 394 40.18 1.64 -6.36
CA GLY A 394 40.19 0.79 -5.16
C GLY A 394 39.61 1.46 -3.94
N GLY A 395 38.61 2.31 -4.12
CA GLY A 395 37.86 2.96 -3.04
C GLY A 395 38.47 4.26 -2.49
N ARG A 396 39.43 4.86 -3.21
CA ARG A 396 40.05 6.14 -2.80
C ARG A 396 39.19 7.33 -3.16
N THR A 397 38.57 7.27 -4.35
CA THR A 397 37.60 8.26 -4.80
C THR A 397 36.28 7.63 -5.15
N SER A 398 35.22 8.46 -5.08
CA SER A 398 33.84 8.03 -5.28
C SER A 398 33.15 8.89 -6.33
N ASN A 399 32.34 8.27 -7.17
CA ASN A 399 31.49 8.96 -8.14
C ASN A 399 30.07 8.41 -8.08
N GLN A 400 29.07 9.28 -7.81
CA GLN A 400 27.67 8.90 -7.88
C GLN A 400 27.26 8.72 -9.34
N VAL A 401 26.60 7.59 -9.64
CA VAL A 401 26.25 7.19 -11.02
C VAL A 401 24.77 6.98 -11.21
N THR A 402 24.00 6.88 -10.12
CA THR A 402 22.54 6.75 -10.20
C THR A 402 21.84 7.86 -9.43
N TRP A 403 20.55 8.03 -9.76
CA TRP A 403 19.65 8.95 -9.07
C TRP A 403 18.31 8.24 -8.87
N TRP A 404 17.93 8.04 -7.62
CA TRP A 404 16.73 7.33 -7.19
C TRP A 404 15.42 7.99 -7.61
N SER A 405 15.44 9.28 -7.91
CA SER A 405 14.26 10.01 -8.37
C SER A 405 14.25 10.11 -9.88
N LEU A 406 13.26 9.52 -10.53
CA LEU A 406 13.02 9.59 -11.97
C LEU A 406 12.88 11.03 -12.49
N GLY A 407 12.50 11.99 -11.63
CA GLY A 407 12.44 13.42 -11.93
C GLY A 407 13.77 14.17 -11.84
N SER A 408 14.87 13.48 -11.50
CA SER A 408 16.19 14.13 -11.41
C SER A 408 16.66 14.67 -12.77
N SER A 409 17.13 15.90 -12.78
CA SER A 409 17.76 16.52 -13.97
C SER A 409 19.08 15.85 -14.40
N ASN A 410 19.64 14.99 -13.54
CA ASN A 410 20.87 14.25 -13.82
C ASN A 410 20.64 13.00 -14.69
N HIS A 411 19.39 12.60 -14.92
CA HIS A 411 19.11 11.60 -15.92
C HIS A 411 19.35 12.18 -17.32
N GLY A 412 20.00 11.40 -18.18
CA GLY A 412 20.17 11.75 -19.58
C GLY A 412 18.82 11.86 -20.33
N PRO A 413 18.82 12.32 -21.57
CA PRO A 413 17.60 12.37 -22.39
C PRO A 413 17.01 10.96 -22.59
N GLY A 414 15.70 10.85 -22.57
CA GLY A 414 14.95 9.59 -22.74
C GLY A 414 13.66 9.61 -21.92
N ASN A 415 12.72 8.77 -22.30
CA ASN A 415 11.53 8.54 -21.49
C ASN A 415 11.84 7.58 -20.33
N TYR A 416 10.91 7.39 -19.43
CA TYR A 416 11.09 6.55 -18.24
C TYR A 416 11.33 5.08 -18.58
N ASP A 417 10.65 4.57 -19.60
CA ASP A 417 10.80 3.20 -20.07
C ASP A 417 12.22 2.91 -20.55
N THR A 418 12.81 3.79 -21.38
CA THR A 418 14.19 3.69 -21.82
C THR A 418 15.17 3.70 -20.64
N ARG A 419 14.92 4.49 -19.60
CA ARG A 419 15.80 4.57 -18.42
C ARG A 419 15.79 3.31 -17.57
N LEU A 420 14.69 2.55 -17.57
CA LEU A 420 14.56 1.32 -16.80
C LEU A 420 15.19 0.12 -17.54
N HIS A 421 14.91 -0.05 -18.83
CA HIS A 421 15.15 -1.31 -19.54
C HIS A 421 16.35 -1.30 -20.48
N THR A 422 16.86 -0.14 -20.91
CA THR A 422 17.92 -0.06 -21.94
C THR A 422 19.28 0.41 -21.41
N GLY A 423 19.46 0.47 -20.10
CA GLY A 423 20.71 0.97 -19.49
C GLY A 423 20.60 2.46 -19.15
N GLY A 424 20.16 2.77 -17.96
CA GLY A 424 19.99 4.12 -17.45
C GLY A 424 20.76 4.38 -16.17
N SER A 425 20.54 5.56 -15.64
CA SER A 425 21.09 6.03 -14.36
C SER A 425 20.04 5.99 -13.23
N TYR A 426 18.86 5.38 -13.45
CA TYR A 426 17.88 5.18 -12.42
C TYR A 426 18.09 3.85 -11.69
N ILE A 427 18.10 3.91 -10.38
CA ILE A 427 17.92 2.77 -9.47
C ILE A 427 17.01 3.22 -8.33
N HIS A 428 16.09 2.38 -7.92
CA HIS A 428 15.26 2.64 -6.74
C HIS A 428 16.13 2.77 -5.49
N ALA A 429 15.74 3.62 -4.55
CA ALA A 429 16.47 3.86 -3.32
C ALA A 429 16.58 2.61 -2.42
N ASP A 430 17.44 2.74 -1.42
CA ASP A 430 17.66 1.77 -0.34
C ASP A 430 18.23 0.45 -0.86
N LEU A 431 19.52 0.50 -1.27
CA LEU A 431 20.28 -0.65 -1.74
C LEU A 431 20.36 -1.75 -0.68
N HIS A 432 20.35 -2.99 -1.15
CA HIS A 432 20.66 -4.19 -0.39
C HIS A 432 21.97 -4.81 -0.88
N PRO A 433 22.47 -5.93 -0.25
CA PRO A 433 23.76 -6.50 -0.61
C PRO A 433 23.95 -6.66 -2.12
N ALA A 434 25.04 -6.05 -2.62
CA ALA A 434 25.44 -6.15 -4.01
C ALA A 434 26.30 -7.39 -4.25
N LYS A 435 26.34 -7.90 -5.49
CA LYS A 435 27.18 -9.01 -5.94
C LYS A 435 27.89 -8.62 -7.23
N CYS A 436 29.12 -9.11 -7.41
CA CYS A 436 29.79 -9.11 -8.70
C CYS A 436 30.08 -10.54 -9.14
N VAL A 437 29.67 -10.91 -10.35
CA VAL A 437 29.88 -12.23 -10.93
C VAL A 437 30.30 -12.06 -12.40
N ASN A 438 31.50 -12.53 -12.73
CA ASN A 438 32.10 -12.42 -14.08
C ASN A 438 32.16 -10.97 -14.61
N GLY A 439 32.47 -10.01 -13.72
CA GLY A 439 32.55 -8.59 -14.05
C GLY A 439 31.22 -7.86 -14.12
N VAL A 440 30.09 -8.56 -13.94
CA VAL A 440 28.74 -7.98 -13.92
C VAL A 440 28.31 -7.75 -12.48
N TYR A 441 27.88 -6.53 -12.18
CA TYR A 441 27.30 -6.19 -10.88
C TYR A 441 25.80 -6.43 -10.86
N TYR A 442 25.29 -6.87 -9.71
CA TYR A 442 23.87 -7.09 -9.43
C TYR A 442 23.54 -6.42 -8.10
N VAL A 443 22.44 -5.67 -8.07
CA VAL A 443 21.96 -5.01 -6.86
C VAL A 443 20.45 -5.21 -6.68
N GLY A 444 20.05 -5.49 -5.45
CA GLY A 444 18.66 -5.42 -5.02
C GLY A 444 18.41 -4.09 -4.30
N THR A 445 17.17 -3.61 -4.34
CA THR A 445 16.73 -2.39 -3.64
C THR A 445 15.36 -2.58 -3.02
N ASP A 446 14.81 -1.53 -2.40
CA ASP A 446 13.43 -1.55 -1.90
C ASP A 446 12.36 -1.53 -3.03
N GLY A 447 12.77 -1.47 -4.29
CA GLY A 447 11.84 -1.44 -5.42
C GLY A 447 12.18 -2.35 -6.58
N LEU A 448 13.45 -2.74 -6.79
CA LEU A 448 13.83 -3.47 -7.99
C LEU A 448 15.10 -4.33 -7.83
N PHE A 449 15.35 -5.15 -8.85
CA PHE A 449 16.59 -5.87 -9.05
C PHE A 449 17.21 -5.44 -10.37
N ALA A 450 18.48 -5.05 -10.35
CA ALA A 450 19.15 -4.52 -11.52
C ALA A 450 20.56 -5.07 -11.69
N LYS A 451 21.08 -5.01 -12.93
CA LYS A 451 22.46 -5.39 -13.27
C LYS A 451 23.18 -4.31 -14.08
N SER A 452 24.50 -4.29 -13.94
CA SER A 452 25.41 -3.45 -14.72
C SER A 452 26.57 -4.28 -15.26
N SER A 453 26.85 -4.16 -16.54
CA SER A 453 27.98 -4.82 -17.23
C SER A 453 29.12 -3.86 -17.62
N ASP A 454 29.03 -2.59 -17.24
CA ASP A 454 29.96 -1.50 -17.58
C ASP A 454 30.56 -0.84 -16.32
N ASN A 455 30.81 -1.65 -15.28
CA ASN A 455 31.38 -1.23 -14.00
C ASN A 455 30.49 -0.23 -13.23
N GLY A 456 29.18 -0.37 -13.35
CA GLY A 456 28.21 0.45 -12.64
C GLY A 456 27.85 1.77 -13.32
N ALA A 457 28.37 2.04 -14.52
CA ALA A 457 28.08 3.28 -15.22
C ALA A 457 26.61 3.37 -15.67
N THR A 458 26.05 2.26 -16.14
CA THR A 458 24.62 2.14 -16.47
C THR A 458 24.01 0.87 -15.89
N TRP A 459 22.71 0.89 -15.69
CA TRP A 459 21.95 -0.19 -15.04
C TRP A 459 20.74 -0.60 -15.85
N VAL A 460 20.49 -1.88 -15.90
CA VAL A 460 19.31 -2.49 -16.53
C VAL A 460 18.48 -3.17 -15.45
N VAL A 461 17.21 -2.80 -15.36
CA VAL A 461 16.23 -3.45 -14.47
C VAL A 461 15.92 -4.84 -15.02
N ILE A 462 15.94 -5.83 -14.13
CA ILE A 462 15.66 -7.24 -14.43
C ILE A 462 14.68 -7.83 -13.42
N SER A 463 13.77 -7.01 -12.89
CA SER A 463 12.75 -7.41 -11.90
C SER A 463 11.43 -7.80 -12.51
N ASP A 464 11.20 -7.58 -13.82
CA ASP A 464 9.92 -7.89 -14.46
C ASP A 464 9.55 -9.36 -14.31
N GLY A 465 8.34 -9.62 -13.88
CA GLY A 465 7.86 -10.95 -13.50
C GLY A 465 7.87 -11.23 -11.99
N LEU A 466 8.37 -10.30 -11.15
CA LEU A 466 8.36 -10.46 -9.70
C LEU A 466 7.07 -9.90 -9.07
N GLY A 467 6.20 -10.75 -8.58
CA GLY A 467 4.99 -10.35 -7.83
C GLY A 467 5.28 -10.20 -6.33
N ILE A 468 5.97 -9.11 -5.93
CA ILE A 468 6.50 -8.95 -4.58
C ILE A 468 6.13 -7.61 -3.90
N ARG A 469 5.10 -6.92 -4.42
CA ARG A 469 4.70 -5.61 -3.91
C ARG A 469 4.09 -5.69 -2.50
N GLU A 470 4.54 -4.81 -1.60
CA GLU A 470 4.09 -4.70 -0.21
C GLU A 470 2.91 -3.72 -0.13
N ASN A 471 1.69 -4.19 -0.46
CA ASN A 471 0.50 -3.34 -0.49
C ASN A 471 0.00 -3.01 0.91
N TYR A 472 -0.41 -1.75 1.10
CA TYR A 472 -1.16 -1.27 2.27
C TYR A 472 -2.67 -1.37 2.03
N SER A 473 -3.13 -0.95 0.85
CA SER A 473 -4.56 -0.89 0.55
C SER A 473 -4.88 -1.12 -0.94
N LEU A 474 -6.16 -1.20 -1.24
CA LEU A 474 -6.70 -1.22 -2.60
C LEU A 474 -8.02 -0.45 -2.69
N GLY A 475 -8.37 0.01 -3.89
CA GLY A 475 -9.70 0.49 -4.26
C GLY A 475 -10.10 -0.13 -5.60
N ALA A 476 -11.14 -0.97 -5.61
CA ALA A 476 -11.61 -1.64 -6.80
C ALA A 476 -12.76 -0.87 -7.47
N SER A 477 -12.75 -0.77 -8.79
CA SER A 477 -13.86 -0.17 -9.50
C SER A 477 -15.12 -1.04 -9.45
N GLN A 478 -16.25 -0.44 -9.09
CA GLN A 478 -17.55 -1.11 -9.10
C GLN A 478 -18.19 -1.15 -10.48
N SER A 479 -17.73 -0.28 -11.40
CA SER A 479 -18.24 -0.22 -12.78
C SER A 479 -17.35 -0.91 -13.80
N ASN A 480 -16.09 -1.23 -13.46
CA ASN A 480 -15.14 -1.86 -14.38
C ASN A 480 -14.24 -2.86 -13.65
N HIS A 481 -14.53 -4.15 -13.82
CA HIS A 481 -13.79 -5.23 -13.19
C HIS A 481 -12.27 -5.15 -13.38
N TYR A 482 -11.77 -4.57 -14.46
CA TYR A 482 -10.34 -4.52 -14.76
C TYR A 482 -9.58 -3.36 -14.10
N ARG A 483 -10.27 -2.49 -13.37
CA ARG A 483 -9.67 -1.31 -12.72
C ARG A 483 -9.47 -1.53 -11.23
N THR A 484 -8.28 -1.23 -10.75
CA THR A 484 -7.95 -1.20 -9.32
C THR A 484 -6.86 -0.15 -9.08
N ILE A 485 -7.01 0.66 -8.06
CA ILE A 485 -5.93 1.50 -7.52
C ILE A 485 -5.39 0.85 -6.26
N SER A 486 -4.08 0.89 -6.03
CA SER A 486 -3.46 0.23 -4.88
C SER A 486 -2.27 1.05 -4.38
N GLY A 487 -2.18 1.21 -3.06
CA GLY A 487 -1.06 1.84 -2.38
C GLY A 487 -0.08 0.84 -1.81
N SER A 488 1.23 1.11 -1.89
CA SER A 488 2.28 0.20 -1.44
C SER A 488 3.46 0.89 -0.78
N GLN A 489 4.14 0.17 0.13
CA GLN A 489 5.31 0.67 0.83
C GLN A 489 6.47 0.92 -0.14
N ASP A 490 7.09 2.09 -0.06
CA ASP A 490 8.23 2.59 -0.84
C ASP A 490 8.03 2.59 -2.37
N ASN A 491 6.96 1.94 -2.87
CA ASN A 491 6.66 1.78 -4.29
C ASN A 491 5.38 2.53 -4.72
N GLY A 492 4.87 3.41 -3.88
CA GLY A 492 3.82 4.38 -4.21
C GLY A 492 2.45 3.78 -4.51
N THR A 493 1.71 4.51 -5.34
CA THR A 493 0.35 4.15 -5.78
C THR A 493 0.37 3.75 -7.24
N SER A 494 -0.25 2.60 -7.56
CA SER A 494 -0.37 2.05 -8.92
C SER A 494 -1.81 1.81 -9.28
N ILE A 495 -2.12 1.91 -10.58
CA ILE A 495 -3.45 1.70 -11.14
C ILE A 495 -3.37 0.53 -12.13
N LYS A 496 -4.16 -0.52 -11.88
CA LYS A 496 -4.34 -1.64 -12.81
C LYS A 496 -5.39 -1.29 -13.86
N HIS A 497 -5.07 -1.59 -15.13
CA HIS A 497 -6.01 -1.51 -16.24
C HIS A 497 -5.83 -2.73 -17.14
N LYS A 498 -6.74 -3.70 -17.04
CA LYS A 498 -6.62 -5.04 -17.66
C LYS A 498 -5.32 -5.71 -17.24
N GLU A 499 -4.43 -5.99 -18.16
CA GLU A 499 -3.13 -6.64 -17.91
C GLU A 499 -2.01 -5.61 -17.64
N SER A 500 -2.24 -4.32 -17.88
CA SER A 500 -1.23 -3.26 -17.73
C SER A 500 -1.34 -2.54 -16.38
N TRP A 501 -0.22 -1.93 -15.96
CA TRP A 501 -0.09 -1.16 -14.73
C TRP A 501 0.44 0.24 -15.01
N ILE A 502 -0.16 1.23 -14.36
CA ILE A 502 0.26 2.62 -14.39
C ILE A 502 0.84 2.98 -13.02
N GLU A 503 2.11 3.36 -12.98
CA GLU A 503 2.76 3.88 -11.79
C GLU A 503 2.36 5.35 -11.60
N PHE A 504 1.36 5.55 -10.73
CA PHE A 504 0.62 6.81 -10.65
C PHE A 504 1.34 7.86 -9.81
N TYR A 505 1.77 7.53 -8.61
CA TYR A 505 2.44 8.48 -7.71
C TYR A 505 3.36 7.78 -6.70
N GLY A 506 4.51 8.41 -6.35
CA GLY A 506 5.52 7.84 -5.44
C GLY A 506 5.22 8.01 -3.95
N ALA A 507 6.22 7.78 -3.11
CA ALA A 507 6.22 7.69 -1.64
C ALA A 507 5.72 6.33 -1.11
N ASP A 508 5.16 6.27 0.14
CA ASP A 508 4.34 5.15 0.57
C ASP A 508 2.91 5.41 0.12
N GLY A 509 2.45 4.64 -0.87
CA GLY A 509 1.04 4.68 -1.27
C GLY A 509 0.17 4.08 -0.17
N MET A 510 -0.96 4.71 0.09
CA MET A 510 -1.96 4.32 1.09
C MET A 510 -3.33 4.17 0.42
N GLU A 511 -4.40 4.51 1.12
CA GLU A 511 -5.77 4.45 0.67
C GLU A 511 -6.01 4.91 -0.77
N GLY A 512 -6.87 4.20 -1.48
CA GLY A 512 -7.30 4.55 -2.82
C GLY A 512 -8.78 4.31 -3.04
N ILE A 513 -9.44 5.20 -3.75
CA ILE A 513 -10.84 5.05 -4.15
C ILE A 513 -11.00 5.30 -5.66
N ILE A 514 -11.98 4.62 -6.25
CA ILE A 514 -12.43 4.81 -7.62
C ILE A 514 -13.89 5.23 -7.58
N HIS A 515 -14.26 6.27 -8.35
CA HIS A 515 -15.65 6.67 -8.44
C HIS A 515 -16.51 5.50 -8.99
N PRO A 516 -17.57 5.09 -8.27
CA PRO A 516 -18.28 3.85 -8.58
C PRO A 516 -18.79 3.70 -10.02
N LEU A 517 -19.21 4.78 -10.67
CA LEU A 517 -19.76 4.75 -12.02
C LEU A 517 -18.77 5.25 -13.11
N ASN A 518 -17.84 6.14 -12.78
CA ASN A 518 -16.84 6.66 -13.71
C ASN A 518 -15.42 6.25 -13.29
N ASP A 519 -14.92 5.15 -13.83
CA ASP A 519 -13.62 4.56 -13.45
C ASP A 519 -12.39 5.36 -13.92
N ASP A 520 -12.55 6.49 -14.60
CA ASP A 520 -11.48 7.43 -14.88
C ASP A 520 -11.22 8.41 -13.72
N TYR A 521 -12.20 8.57 -12.81
CA TYR A 521 -12.09 9.38 -11.61
C TYR A 521 -11.58 8.54 -10.45
N MET A 522 -10.33 8.76 -10.04
CA MET A 522 -9.68 8.04 -8.95
C MET A 522 -8.96 8.99 -8.02
N MET A 523 -8.86 8.60 -6.77
CA MET A 523 -8.04 9.29 -5.78
C MET A 523 -7.22 8.29 -5.01
N GLY A 524 -5.90 8.50 -4.94
CA GLY A 524 -4.99 7.76 -4.11
C GLY A 524 -4.39 8.66 -3.04
N SER A 525 -3.77 8.06 -2.05
CA SER A 525 -3.10 8.80 -0.99
C SER A 525 -1.68 8.33 -0.75
N VAL A 526 -0.90 9.19 -0.13
CA VAL A 526 0.36 8.84 0.50
C VAL A 526 0.20 8.95 2.02
N GLN A 527 1.20 8.51 2.75
CA GLN A 527 1.19 8.51 4.22
C GLN A 527 0.70 9.87 4.79
N TYR A 528 -0.03 9.80 5.88
CA TYR A 528 -0.62 10.93 6.62
C TYR A 528 -1.75 11.67 5.89
N GLY A 529 -2.35 11.07 4.85
CA GLY A 529 -3.56 11.57 4.19
C GLY A 529 -3.34 12.67 3.16
N THR A 530 -2.14 12.80 2.58
CA THR A 530 -1.97 13.62 1.37
C THR A 530 -2.59 12.91 0.18
N ARG A 531 -3.52 13.59 -0.51
CA ARG A 531 -4.31 13.00 -1.61
C ARG A 531 -3.82 13.43 -2.98
N ARG A 532 -3.88 12.50 -3.92
CA ARG A 532 -3.64 12.70 -5.35
C ARG A 532 -4.80 12.15 -6.14
N LYS A 533 -5.24 12.85 -7.19
CA LYS A 533 -6.35 12.42 -8.03
C LYS A 533 -5.98 12.39 -9.50
N THR A 534 -6.74 11.61 -10.24
CA THR A 534 -6.83 11.62 -11.69
C THR A 534 -8.31 11.71 -12.11
N THR A 535 -8.56 12.20 -13.30
CA THR A 535 -9.89 12.26 -13.95
C THR A 535 -9.85 11.67 -15.37
N ASP A 536 -8.76 11.00 -15.71
CA ASP A 536 -8.49 10.42 -17.03
C ASP A 536 -7.86 9.02 -16.93
N GLY A 537 -8.20 8.28 -15.87
CA GLY A 537 -7.79 6.90 -15.68
C GLY A 537 -6.32 6.71 -15.32
N GLY A 538 -5.66 7.74 -14.80
CA GLY A 538 -4.26 7.68 -14.38
C GLY A 538 -3.27 8.28 -15.37
N LEU A 539 -3.71 8.86 -16.48
CA LEU A 539 -2.81 9.48 -17.47
C LEU A 539 -2.23 10.80 -16.96
N THR A 540 -2.99 11.53 -16.14
CA THR A 540 -2.51 12.73 -15.44
C THR A 540 -2.79 12.64 -13.95
N GLN A 541 -2.08 13.43 -13.15
CA GLN A 541 -2.28 13.50 -11.70
C GLN A 541 -2.31 14.94 -11.22
N GLY A 542 -3.13 15.19 -10.18
CA GLY A 542 -3.22 16.48 -9.51
C GLY A 542 -3.28 16.36 -8.00
N SER A 543 -3.00 17.46 -7.30
CA SER A 543 -3.22 17.55 -5.85
C SER A 543 -4.71 17.55 -5.54
N ALA A 544 -5.11 16.84 -4.48
CA ALA A 544 -6.51 16.71 -4.10
C ALA A 544 -6.74 16.72 -2.57
N HIS A 545 -5.81 17.24 -1.79
CA HIS A 545 -5.98 17.32 -0.33
C HIS A 545 -6.51 18.70 0.10
N PRO A 546 -7.20 18.82 1.24
CA PRO A 546 -7.66 20.09 1.79
C PRO A 546 -6.53 21.09 1.96
N SER A 547 -6.80 22.38 1.69
CA SER A 547 -5.83 23.45 1.89
C SER A 547 -5.44 23.56 3.37
N GLY A 548 -4.14 23.76 3.65
CA GLY A 548 -3.61 23.78 5.02
C GLY A 548 -3.30 22.38 5.60
N GLN A 549 -3.66 21.31 4.92
CA GLN A 549 -3.25 19.94 5.26
C GLN A 549 -2.05 19.54 4.40
N ASN A 550 -0.87 19.82 4.85
CA ASN A 550 0.39 19.55 4.14
C ASN A 550 0.90 18.14 4.40
N GLY A 551 0.11 17.10 4.21
CA GLY A 551 0.56 15.72 4.22
C GLY A 551 1.31 15.21 5.46
N SER A 552 2.28 15.92 5.96
CA SER A 552 3.07 15.48 7.11
C SER A 552 2.41 15.81 8.45
N GLY A 553 1.86 14.77 9.12
CA GLY A 553 1.44 14.83 10.51
C GLY A 553 -0.02 15.22 10.78
N ASN A 554 -0.85 15.37 9.77
CA ASN A 554 -2.26 15.73 9.96
C ASN A 554 -3.23 14.55 9.94
N GLY A 555 -2.89 13.42 9.31
CA GLY A 555 -3.67 12.18 9.32
C GLY A 555 -2.96 11.05 10.05
N ALA A 556 -3.64 9.90 10.18
CA ALA A 556 -3.03 8.64 10.57
C ALA A 556 -1.98 8.19 9.53
N TRP A 557 -1.21 7.15 9.84
CA TRP A 557 -0.27 6.55 8.89
C TRP A 557 -1.01 6.14 7.60
N GLU A 558 -2.04 5.35 7.75
CA GLU A 558 -3.07 5.03 6.75
C GLU A 558 -4.30 5.87 7.11
N ALA A 559 -4.50 7.03 6.47
CA ALA A 559 -5.59 7.94 6.79
C ALA A 559 -6.81 7.63 5.90
N PRO A 560 -8.01 7.39 6.47
CA PRO A 560 -9.16 6.98 5.69
C PRO A 560 -9.61 8.00 4.64
N LEU A 561 -10.11 7.47 3.53
CA LEU A 561 -10.68 8.20 2.42
C LEU A 561 -11.93 7.47 1.93
N ALA A 562 -13.07 8.14 1.80
CA ALA A 562 -14.28 7.50 1.34
C ALA A 562 -15.11 8.43 0.44
N TYR A 563 -15.78 7.88 -0.56
CA TYR A 563 -16.86 8.59 -1.27
C TYR A 563 -18.19 8.46 -0.52
N ASN A 564 -19.09 9.41 -0.73
CA ASN A 564 -20.45 9.31 -0.23
C ASN A 564 -21.26 8.29 -1.07
N PRO A 565 -21.79 7.22 -0.48
CA PRO A 565 -22.59 6.23 -1.22
C PRO A 565 -23.82 6.81 -1.94
N ASN A 566 -24.35 7.94 -1.47
CA ASN A 566 -25.58 8.58 -1.97
C ASN A 566 -25.34 9.87 -2.75
N ASP A 567 -24.05 10.26 -2.91
CA ASP A 567 -23.57 11.31 -3.80
C ASP A 567 -22.13 11.02 -4.20
N GLN A 568 -21.93 10.21 -5.23
CA GLN A 568 -20.64 9.60 -5.53
C GLN A 568 -19.56 10.59 -6.03
N MET A 569 -19.93 11.84 -6.34
CA MET A 569 -19.00 12.95 -6.56
C MET A 569 -18.52 13.59 -5.24
N GLN A 570 -19.22 13.32 -4.14
CA GLN A 570 -18.83 13.80 -2.82
C GLN A 570 -17.84 12.81 -2.18
N VAL A 571 -16.70 13.32 -1.70
CA VAL A 571 -15.67 12.52 -1.03
C VAL A 571 -15.32 13.13 0.32
N PHE A 572 -15.03 12.27 1.30
CA PHE A 572 -14.62 12.64 2.65
C PHE A 572 -13.15 12.32 2.88
N ASN A 573 -12.42 13.25 3.45
CA ASN A 573 -11.05 13.08 3.92
C ASN A 573 -11.04 13.06 5.45
N PHE A 574 -10.63 11.93 6.03
CA PHE A 574 -10.53 11.75 7.47
C PHE A 574 -9.07 11.88 7.90
N ALA A 575 -8.78 12.91 8.68
CA ALA A 575 -7.45 13.19 9.22
C ALA A 575 -7.54 13.43 10.73
N LYS A 576 -7.11 14.57 11.27
CA LYS A 576 -7.49 15.03 12.61
C LYS A 576 -8.92 15.56 12.61
N ASP A 577 -9.28 16.18 11.50
CA ASP A 577 -10.58 16.74 11.23
C ASP A 577 -11.21 16.01 10.04
N VAL A 578 -12.51 16.15 9.89
CA VAL A 578 -13.27 15.65 8.76
C VAL A 578 -13.47 16.80 7.77
N TYR A 579 -13.14 16.55 6.52
CA TYR A 579 -13.36 17.44 5.39
C TYR A 579 -14.18 16.73 4.32
N VAL A 580 -15.01 17.49 3.61
CA VAL A 580 -15.81 17.01 2.50
C VAL A 580 -15.54 17.83 1.24
N SER A 581 -15.53 17.18 0.10
CA SER A 581 -15.51 17.81 -1.23
C SER A 581 -16.70 17.30 -2.04
N ASP A 582 -17.50 18.20 -2.60
CA ASP A 582 -18.64 17.87 -3.48
C ASP A 582 -18.22 17.68 -4.94
N GLN A 583 -16.93 17.81 -5.24
CA GLN A 583 -16.36 17.86 -6.58
C GLN A 583 -15.16 16.91 -6.74
N PHE A 584 -15.22 15.75 -6.11
CA PHE A 584 -14.18 14.73 -6.17
C PHE A 584 -12.77 15.30 -5.89
N GLY A 585 -12.64 16.04 -4.77
CA GLY A 585 -11.36 16.59 -4.30
C GLY A 585 -10.88 17.86 -5.00
N VAL A 586 -11.76 18.65 -5.63
CA VAL A 586 -11.40 19.98 -6.19
C VAL A 586 -11.37 21.04 -5.08
N ASN A 587 -12.46 21.15 -4.34
CA ASN A 587 -12.57 22.07 -3.19
C ASN A 587 -12.98 21.28 -1.97
N TRP A 588 -12.54 21.73 -0.79
CA TRP A 588 -12.79 21.05 0.46
C TRP A 588 -13.39 22.00 1.49
N SER A 589 -14.42 21.54 2.17
CA SER A 589 -15.06 22.22 3.28
C SER A 589 -14.80 21.47 4.58
N PHE A 590 -14.54 22.19 5.66
CA PHE A 590 -14.44 21.62 7.01
C PHE A 590 -15.82 21.15 7.48
N VAL A 591 -15.88 19.96 8.10
CA VAL A 591 -17.11 19.37 8.65
C VAL A 591 -17.08 19.36 10.18
N GLY A 592 -16.03 18.76 10.78
CA GLY A 592 -15.97 18.64 12.23
C GLY A 592 -14.66 18.06 12.74
N SER A 593 -14.45 18.13 14.06
CA SER A 593 -13.25 17.65 14.78
C SER A 593 -13.65 16.59 15.82
N PRO A 594 -13.81 15.31 15.44
CA PRO A 594 -14.43 14.30 16.30
C PRO A 594 -13.58 13.84 17.48
N LEU A 595 -12.25 13.88 17.38
CA LEU A 595 -11.32 13.25 18.32
C LEU A 595 -10.39 14.25 19.05
N ALA A 596 -10.79 15.52 19.19
CA ALA A 596 -10.08 16.55 19.94
C ALA A 596 -8.58 16.65 19.55
N GLY A 597 -8.28 16.67 18.26
CA GLY A 597 -6.93 16.81 17.71
C GLY A 597 -6.15 15.51 17.51
N ASN A 598 -6.71 14.35 17.87
CA ASN A 598 -6.16 13.05 17.49
C ASN A 598 -6.54 12.68 16.04
N THR A 599 -5.69 11.92 15.38
CA THR A 599 -5.96 11.45 14.02
C THR A 599 -7.03 10.36 13.99
N ILE A 600 -7.87 10.35 12.97
CA ILE A 600 -8.81 9.26 12.68
C ILE A 600 -8.02 8.15 11.97
N ALA A 601 -8.17 6.91 12.40
CA ALA A 601 -7.49 5.77 11.82
C ALA A 601 -8.42 4.90 10.96
N GLU A 602 -9.71 4.80 11.34
CA GLU A 602 -10.72 4.04 10.62
C GLU A 602 -11.97 4.91 10.44
N ALA A 603 -12.65 4.76 9.30
CA ALA A 603 -13.88 5.47 9.01
C ALA A 603 -14.78 4.68 8.05
N ALA A 604 -16.07 4.66 8.32
CA ALA A 604 -17.08 4.09 7.44
C ALA A 604 -18.31 4.99 7.35
N ILE A 605 -18.94 5.00 6.18
CA ILE A 605 -20.17 5.76 5.86
C ILE A 605 -21.26 4.75 5.55
N ALA A 606 -22.45 4.92 6.16
CA ALA A 606 -23.56 4.01 5.95
C ALA A 606 -24.15 4.10 4.54
N GLU A 607 -24.57 2.96 4.01
CA GLU A 607 -24.95 2.83 2.59
C GLU A 607 -26.31 3.46 2.25
N ASN A 608 -27.26 3.48 3.20
CA ASN A 608 -28.62 3.97 2.93
C ASN A 608 -28.77 5.43 3.38
N ASN A 609 -28.10 5.81 4.46
CA ASN A 609 -28.09 7.19 4.95
C ASN A 609 -26.66 7.66 5.21
N SER A 610 -26.09 8.40 4.30
CA SER A 610 -24.72 8.92 4.38
C SER A 610 -24.47 9.96 5.48
N ASP A 611 -25.51 10.44 6.19
CA ASP A 611 -25.37 11.24 7.39
C ASP A 611 -24.89 10.39 8.58
N ILE A 612 -25.04 9.05 8.47
CA ILE A 612 -24.55 8.11 9.47
C ILE A 612 -23.12 7.71 9.13
N MET A 613 -22.21 8.04 10.03
CA MET A 613 -20.78 7.74 9.90
C MET A 613 -20.26 7.17 11.21
N VAL A 614 -19.29 6.27 11.12
CA VAL A 614 -18.59 5.73 12.29
C VAL A 614 -17.08 5.89 12.05
N ILE A 615 -16.37 6.36 13.09
CA ILE A 615 -14.90 6.51 13.05
C ILE A 615 -14.27 5.86 14.27
N ALA A 616 -13.00 5.47 14.12
CA ALA A 616 -12.22 4.95 15.24
C ALA A 616 -10.77 5.45 15.28
N ARG A 617 -10.20 5.38 16.51
CA ARG A 617 -8.78 5.57 16.81
C ARG A 617 -8.41 4.79 18.06
N GLY A 618 -7.51 3.80 17.92
CA GLY A 618 -7.27 2.86 19.00
C GLY A 618 -8.58 2.17 19.42
N SER A 619 -8.93 2.19 20.68
CA SER A 619 -10.21 1.67 21.14
C SER A 619 -11.36 2.70 21.12
N ALA A 620 -11.08 3.97 20.86
CA ALA A 620 -12.11 5.01 20.78
C ALA A 620 -12.91 4.84 19.49
N ILE A 621 -14.23 4.78 19.61
CA ILE A 621 -15.17 4.69 18.50
C ILE A 621 -16.31 5.70 18.68
N ARG A 622 -16.66 6.41 17.60
CA ARG A 622 -17.67 7.46 17.61
C ARG A 622 -18.59 7.34 16.39
N LYS A 623 -19.86 7.69 16.59
CA LYS A 623 -20.89 7.72 15.55
C LYS A 623 -21.38 9.16 15.36
N SER A 624 -21.55 9.55 14.11
CA SER A 624 -22.32 10.73 13.68
C SER A 624 -23.62 10.29 13.05
N ILE A 625 -24.66 11.16 13.12
CA ILE A 625 -25.94 11.01 12.44
C ILE A 625 -26.34 12.28 11.67
N ASP A 626 -25.39 13.20 11.49
CA ASP A 626 -25.58 14.51 10.88
C ASP A 626 -24.45 14.86 9.88
N GLY A 627 -23.95 13.85 9.16
CA GLY A 627 -22.93 14.01 8.13
C GLY A 627 -21.55 14.36 8.65
N GLY A 628 -21.25 14.05 9.91
CA GLY A 628 -19.94 14.27 10.54
C GLY A 628 -19.79 15.59 11.29
N VAL A 629 -20.87 16.35 11.46
CA VAL A 629 -20.87 17.62 12.20
C VAL A 629 -20.73 17.37 13.70
N THR A 630 -21.52 16.47 14.26
CA THR A 630 -21.46 16.07 15.67
C THR A 630 -21.20 14.59 15.84
N TRP A 631 -20.56 14.22 16.95
CA TRP A 631 -20.11 12.85 17.20
C TRP A 631 -20.40 12.36 18.61
N THR A 632 -21.00 11.19 18.72
CA THR A 632 -21.33 10.52 19.98
C THR A 632 -20.40 9.34 20.22
N ASN A 633 -19.94 9.15 21.45
CA ASN A 633 -19.18 7.98 21.86
C ASN A 633 -20.11 6.76 21.93
N ILE A 634 -19.74 5.68 21.23
CA ILE A 634 -20.44 4.39 21.21
C ILE A 634 -19.60 3.23 21.75
N PHE A 635 -18.48 3.54 22.42
CA PHE A 635 -17.66 2.55 23.10
C PHE A 635 -18.36 2.11 24.39
N THR A 636 -18.88 0.89 24.40
CA THR A 636 -19.55 0.27 25.56
C THR A 636 -19.08 -1.18 25.73
N SER A 637 -19.22 -1.72 26.94
CA SER A 637 -19.01 -3.17 27.17
C SER A 637 -19.92 -3.99 26.25
N PRO A 638 -19.46 -5.08 25.64
CA PRO A 638 -18.20 -5.82 25.90
C PRO A 638 -17.02 -5.47 24.98
N LEU A 639 -16.98 -4.32 24.32
CA LEU A 639 -15.86 -3.97 23.46
C LEU A 639 -14.54 -3.94 24.24
N PRO A 640 -13.45 -4.55 23.70
CA PRO A 640 -12.15 -4.54 24.33
C PRO A 640 -11.42 -3.20 24.14
N SER A 641 -10.53 -2.86 25.10
CA SER A 641 -9.66 -1.68 25.00
C SER A 641 -8.44 -1.95 24.08
N SER A 642 -8.68 -2.47 22.89
CA SER A 642 -7.66 -2.74 21.87
C SER A 642 -7.92 -1.89 20.63
N THR A 643 -6.93 -1.77 19.74
CA THR A 643 -7.05 -0.99 18.51
C THR A 643 -8.04 -1.63 17.55
N ILE A 644 -9.02 -0.86 17.11
CA ILE A 644 -9.95 -1.20 16.03
C ILE A 644 -9.18 -1.10 14.72
N THR A 645 -9.38 -2.07 13.83
CA THR A 645 -8.67 -2.20 12.55
C THR A 645 -9.56 -2.00 11.34
N ASP A 646 -10.88 -2.09 11.53
CA ASP A 646 -11.83 -1.83 10.45
C ASP A 646 -13.26 -1.68 10.99
N ILE A 647 -14.11 -1.01 10.22
CA ILE A 647 -15.52 -0.77 10.45
C ILE A 647 -16.28 -1.02 9.15
N ALA A 648 -17.25 -1.95 9.15
CA ALA A 648 -18.08 -2.23 7.98
C ALA A 648 -19.56 -2.20 8.30
N PHE A 649 -20.33 -1.41 7.54
CA PHE A 649 -21.79 -1.40 7.64
C PHE A 649 -22.42 -2.59 6.88
N ASN A 650 -23.54 -3.07 7.39
CA ASN A 650 -24.45 -3.91 6.62
C ASN A 650 -25.11 -3.04 5.52
N PRO A 651 -24.99 -3.41 4.24
CA PRO A 651 -25.48 -2.57 3.13
C PRO A 651 -26.98 -2.35 3.09
N LYS A 652 -27.77 -3.07 3.93
CA LYS A 652 -29.23 -2.92 4.01
C LYS A 652 -29.74 -2.37 5.33
N ASP A 653 -28.86 -2.21 6.33
CA ASP A 653 -29.26 -1.82 7.67
C ASP A 653 -28.17 -0.97 8.32
N ASP A 654 -28.35 0.34 8.35
CA ASP A 654 -27.38 1.31 8.85
C ASP A 654 -27.20 1.25 10.39
N ASP A 655 -28.05 0.57 11.12
CA ASP A 655 -27.88 0.28 12.54
C ASP A 655 -27.10 -1.02 12.80
N ASN A 656 -26.86 -1.81 11.75
CA ASN A 656 -26.09 -3.04 11.81
C ASN A 656 -24.71 -2.84 11.19
N PHE A 657 -23.65 -2.89 12.02
CA PHE A 657 -22.28 -2.78 11.55
C PHE A 657 -21.31 -3.57 12.44
N PHE A 658 -20.09 -3.73 11.94
CA PHE A 658 -19.08 -4.60 12.50
C PHE A 658 -17.81 -3.82 12.81
N VAL A 659 -17.04 -4.30 13.82
CA VAL A 659 -15.70 -3.82 14.12
C VAL A 659 -14.74 -4.98 14.33
N THR A 660 -13.50 -4.82 13.90
CA THR A 660 -12.42 -5.81 14.06
C THR A 660 -11.29 -5.25 14.90
N TYR A 661 -10.43 -6.14 15.43
CA TYR A 661 -9.41 -5.78 16.42
C TYR A 661 -8.02 -6.29 16.11
N ASN A 662 -7.02 -5.42 16.38
CA ASN A 662 -5.59 -5.61 16.13
C ASN A 662 -4.87 -6.23 17.33
N THR A 663 -5.05 -7.53 17.61
CA THR A 663 -4.40 -8.17 18.77
C THR A 663 -4.14 -9.66 18.57
N TYR A 664 -3.01 -10.14 19.08
CA TYR A 664 -2.66 -11.55 19.19
C TYR A 664 -3.12 -12.18 20.53
N GLN A 665 -3.83 -11.46 21.36
CA GLN A 665 -4.31 -12.01 22.64
C GLN A 665 -5.29 -13.16 22.41
N ASN A 666 -5.14 -14.21 23.22
CA ASN A 666 -6.07 -15.34 23.30
C ASN A 666 -7.22 -14.99 24.27
N ASP A 667 -8.04 -14.06 23.85
CA ASP A 667 -9.15 -13.54 24.66
C ASP A 667 -10.53 -13.71 23.97
N GLY A 668 -10.54 -14.25 22.73
CA GLY A 668 -11.76 -14.40 21.93
C GLY A 668 -12.42 -13.07 21.52
N ASN A 669 -11.68 -11.96 21.51
CA ASN A 669 -12.20 -10.62 21.25
C ASN A 669 -11.62 -10.05 19.94
N LYS A 670 -12.06 -10.57 18.79
CA LYS A 670 -11.56 -10.20 17.47
C LYS A 670 -12.56 -9.49 16.58
N VAL A 671 -13.85 -9.87 16.67
CA VAL A 671 -14.90 -9.33 15.81
C VAL A 671 -16.16 -9.11 16.64
N PHE A 672 -16.72 -7.91 16.54
CA PHE A 672 -17.97 -7.54 17.21
C PHE A 672 -18.96 -6.98 16.19
N MET A 673 -20.25 -7.14 16.50
CA MET A 673 -21.38 -6.67 15.71
C MET A 673 -22.33 -5.88 16.60
N THR A 674 -22.88 -4.81 16.10
CA THR A 674 -24.06 -4.13 16.65
C THR A 674 -25.23 -4.27 15.70
N THR A 675 -26.45 -4.24 16.22
CA THR A 675 -27.72 -4.18 15.47
C THR A 675 -28.61 -3.06 15.95
N ASP A 676 -28.11 -2.16 16.77
CA ASP A 676 -28.80 -1.04 17.38
C ASP A 676 -27.99 0.27 17.31
N GLY A 677 -27.20 0.39 16.26
CA GLY A 677 -26.44 1.58 15.98
C GLY A 677 -25.29 1.86 16.96
N GLY A 678 -24.78 0.84 17.63
CA GLY A 678 -23.67 0.93 18.58
C GLY A 678 -24.08 1.10 20.03
N SER A 679 -25.41 0.98 20.35
CA SER A 679 -25.89 1.04 21.73
C SER A 679 -25.50 -0.21 22.51
N SER A 680 -25.48 -1.38 21.83
CA SER A 680 -24.98 -2.65 22.38
C SER A 680 -24.15 -3.42 21.33
N TRP A 681 -23.33 -4.37 21.81
CA TRP A 681 -22.42 -5.13 20.98
C TRP A 681 -22.47 -6.63 21.28
N SER A 682 -22.43 -7.44 20.24
CA SER A 682 -22.35 -8.89 20.30
C SER A 682 -20.97 -9.36 19.79
N ASN A 683 -20.32 -10.21 20.56
CA ASN A 683 -19.07 -10.83 20.16
C ASN A 683 -19.34 -11.97 19.17
N ILE A 684 -18.83 -11.87 17.96
CA ILE A 684 -18.97 -12.88 16.89
C ILE A 684 -17.61 -13.49 16.47
N THR A 685 -16.63 -13.45 17.36
CA THR A 685 -15.29 -14.03 17.15
C THR A 685 -15.32 -15.55 16.97
N TYR A 686 -16.18 -16.23 17.76
CA TYR A 686 -16.38 -17.68 17.74
C TYR A 686 -15.06 -18.49 17.72
N ASN A 687 -14.78 -19.20 16.64
CA ASN A 687 -13.64 -20.11 16.46
C ASN A 687 -12.40 -19.46 15.80
N LEU A 688 -12.38 -18.14 15.66
CA LEU A 688 -11.18 -17.46 15.12
C LEU A 688 -9.96 -17.65 16.03
N PHE A 689 -8.81 -17.62 15.43
CA PHE A 689 -7.53 -17.79 16.09
C PHE A 689 -7.05 -16.52 16.78
N ASP A 690 -6.02 -16.67 17.61
CA ASP A 690 -5.37 -15.59 18.35
C ASP A 690 -4.45 -14.78 17.43
N MET A 691 -5.03 -14.05 16.49
CA MET A 691 -4.32 -13.20 15.53
C MET A 691 -5.14 -11.94 15.22
N PRO A 692 -4.46 -10.86 14.78
CA PRO A 692 -5.14 -9.68 14.29
C PRO A 692 -6.08 -9.98 13.13
N ILE A 693 -7.27 -9.41 13.19
CA ILE A 693 -8.15 -9.29 12.03
C ILE A 693 -7.95 -7.87 11.50
N ARG A 694 -7.61 -7.75 10.21
CA ARG A 694 -7.23 -6.48 9.60
C ARG A 694 -8.41 -5.73 9.01
N ASN A 695 -9.33 -6.48 8.40
CA ASN A 695 -10.50 -5.91 7.76
C ASN A 695 -11.68 -6.88 7.77
N ILE A 696 -12.87 -6.33 7.51
CA ILE A 696 -14.13 -7.05 7.37
C ILE A 696 -14.96 -6.44 6.25
N VAL A 697 -15.46 -7.26 5.34
CA VAL A 697 -16.40 -6.82 4.30
C VAL A 697 -17.67 -7.65 4.29
N VAL A 698 -18.76 -7.00 3.92
CA VAL A 698 -20.09 -7.61 3.81
C VAL A 698 -20.40 -7.75 2.32
N ASP A 699 -20.92 -8.92 1.91
CA ASP A 699 -21.38 -9.12 0.53
C ASP A 699 -22.63 -8.28 0.27
N HIS A 700 -22.52 -7.22 -0.53
CA HIS A 700 -23.60 -6.30 -0.87
C HIS A 700 -24.75 -6.94 -1.65
N THR A 701 -24.49 -8.06 -2.32
CA THR A 701 -25.51 -8.80 -3.08
C THR A 701 -26.20 -9.87 -2.23
N ASN A 702 -25.49 -10.36 -1.23
CA ASN A 702 -25.97 -11.34 -0.26
C ASN A 702 -25.40 -10.99 1.13
N GLU A 703 -25.98 -10.01 1.78
CA GLU A 703 -25.58 -9.47 3.08
C GLU A 703 -25.51 -10.50 4.21
N SER A 704 -25.81 -11.75 3.94
CA SER A 704 -25.60 -12.83 4.90
C SER A 704 -24.20 -13.41 4.89
N ASN A 705 -23.34 -13.07 3.91
CA ASN A 705 -21.96 -13.49 3.86
C ASN A 705 -21.01 -12.39 4.35
N LEU A 706 -20.14 -12.76 5.29
CA LEU A 706 -19.06 -11.93 5.81
C LEU A 706 -17.71 -12.49 5.38
N TYR A 707 -16.76 -11.62 5.06
CA TYR A 707 -15.36 -11.98 4.79
C TYR A 707 -14.44 -11.19 5.71
N LEU A 708 -13.41 -11.85 6.23
CA LEU A 708 -12.37 -11.25 7.06
C LEU A 708 -11.01 -11.42 6.41
N GLY A 709 -10.26 -10.35 6.33
CA GLY A 709 -8.82 -10.40 6.09
C GLY A 709 -8.06 -10.45 7.42
N ALA A 710 -7.18 -11.42 7.55
CA ALA A 710 -6.43 -11.64 8.78
C ALA A 710 -4.91 -11.53 8.54
N GLU A 711 -4.14 -11.65 9.61
CA GLU A 711 -2.68 -11.77 9.50
C GLU A 711 -2.27 -12.98 8.65
N ILE A 712 -3.13 -13.99 8.56
CA ILE A 712 -2.94 -15.17 7.71
C ILE A 712 -4.26 -15.52 7.04
N GLY A 713 -4.37 -15.25 5.74
CA GLY A 713 -5.49 -15.70 4.92
C GLY A 713 -6.80 -14.96 5.11
N VAL A 714 -7.79 -15.39 4.36
CA VAL A 714 -9.15 -14.88 4.33
C VAL A 714 -10.10 -15.88 5.00
N PHE A 715 -11.02 -15.38 5.82
CA PHE A 715 -12.07 -16.20 6.44
C PHE A 715 -13.44 -15.73 5.98
N THR A 716 -14.39 -16.65 5.97
CA THR A 716 -15.78 -16.35 5.63
C THR A 716 -16.76 -17.10 6.53
N LYS A 717 -17.93 -16.51 6.74
CA LYS A 717 -19.11 -17.17 7.32
C LYS A 717 -20.40 -16.53 6.83
N LYS A 718 -21.51 -17.24 6.92
CA LYS A 718 -22.82 -16.59 6.87
C LYS A 718 -23.07 -15.87 8.18
N MET A 719 -23.87 -14.82 8.15
CA MET A 719 -24.20 -14.04 9.36
C MET A 719 -24.86 -14.92 10.45
N SER A 720 -25.68 -15.86 10.04
CA SER A 720 -26.34 -16.83 10.93
C SER A 720 -25.42 -17.86 11.56
N ASP A 721 -24.22 -18.07 11.00
CA ASP A 721 -23.34 -19.15 11.42
C ASP A 721 -22.51 -18.73 12.64
N THR A 722 -22.05 -19.72 13.40
CA THR A 722 -21.14 -19.54 14.53
C THR A 722 -19.75 -20.09 14.25
N VAL A 723 -19.42 -20.35 12.97
CA VAL A 723 -18.14 -20.90 12.55
C VAL A 723 -17.57 -20.11 11.37
N TRP A 724 -16.43 -19.52 11.57
CA TRP A 724 -15.61 -18.97 10.51
C TRP A 724 -14.85 -20.07 9.77
N THR A 725 -14.91 -20.06 8.46
CA THR A 725 -14.24 -21.03 7.59
C THR A 725 -13.15 -20.32 6.81
N LEU A 726 -11.98 -20.95 6.70
CA LEU A 726 -10.88 -20.43 5.91
C LEU A 726 -11.21 -20.46 4.41
N TYR A 727 -10.93 -19.38 3.70
CA TYR A 727 -11.30 -19.14 2.30
C TYR A 727 -10.08 -18.73 1.47
N ASN A 728 -9.02 -19.54 1.49
CA ASN A 728 -7.73 -19.21 0.90
C ASN A 728 -7.12 -20.30 0.00
N PRO A 729 -7.86 -21.00 -0.91
CA PRO A 729 -7.23 -21.97 -1.78
C PRO A 729 -6.22 -21.28 -2.72
N GLY A 730 -4.93 -21.64 -2.61
CA GLY A 730 -3.85 -21.06 -3.41
C GLY A 730 -3.39 -19.64 -3.02
N LEU A 731 -3.98 -19.04 -2.00
CA LEU A 731 -3.56 -17.73 -1.50
C LEU A 731 -2.23 -17.85 -0.73
N PRO A 732 -1.26 -16.95 -0.94
CA PRO A 732 -0.02 -16.93 -0.18
C PRO A 732 -0.25 -16.75 1.33
N ASN A 733 0.61 -17.39 2.12
CA ASN A 733 0.63 -17.21 3.56
C ASN A 733 1.27 -15.87 3.93
N SER A 734 0.52 -14.79 3.79
CA SER A 734 0.95 -13.43 4.12
C SER A 734 -0.24 -12.62 4.63
N THR A 735 0.06 -11.46 5.23
CA THR A 735 -0.97 -10.57 5.80
C THR A 735 -1.90 -10.03 4.73
N ILE A 736 -3.20 -10.19 4.94
CA ILE A 736 -4.23 -9.54 4.14
C ILE A 736 -4.42 -8.14 4.69
N LYS A 737 -4.02 -7.14 3.92
CA LYS A 737 -4.06 -5.74 4.33
C LYS A 737 -5.43 -5.12 4.11
N GLU A 738 -6.08 -5.47 3.01
CA GLU A 738 -7.42 -5.01 2.70
C GLU A 738 -8.17 -6.00 1.82
N LEU A 739 -9.50 -6.02 1.96
CA LEU A 739 -10.45 -6.76 1.13
C LEU A 739 -11.49 -5.82 0.55
N GLU A 740 -11.88 -6.05 -0.70
CA GLU A 740 -12.99 -5.35 -1.31
C GLU A 740 -13.84 -6.28 -2.20
N VAL A 741 -15.17 -6.13 -2.11
CA VAL A 741 -16.12 -6.86 -2.96
C VAL A 741 -16.35 -6.09 -4.24
N VAL A 742 -16.16 -6.74 -5.39
CA VAL A 742 -16.55 -6.21 -6.71
C VAL A 742 -17.88 -6.84 -7.09
N ASN A 743 -18.94 -6.10 -6.85
CA ASN A 743 -20.31 -6.65 -6.87
C ASN A 743 -20.72 -7.22 -8.22
N GLY A 744 -20.53 -6.48 -9.31
CA GLY A 744 -20.95 -6.89 -10.66
C GLY A 744 -20.28 -8.18 -11.14
N SER A 745 -19.01 -8.35 -10.88
CA SER A 745 -18.24 -9.54 -11.26
C SER A 745 -18.33 -10.70 -10.25
N ASN A 746 -18.95 -10.48 -9.09
CA ASN A 746 -19.03 -11.44 -7.99
C ASN A 746 -17.66 -11.89 -7.48
N THR A 747 -16.72 -10.96 -7.34
CA THR A 747 -15.36 -11.27 -6.90
C THR A 747 -14.99 -10.54 -5.61
N LEU A 748 -14.08 -11.14 -4.86
CA LEU A 748 -13.41 -10.59 -3.69
C LEU A 748 -11.97 -10.31 -4.06
N ARG A 749 -11.52 -9.07 -3.90
CA ARG A 749 -10.12 -8.66 -4.07
C ARG A 749 -9.42 -8.52 -2.74
N ALA A 750 -8.14 -8.85 -2.75
CA ALA A 750 -7.26 -8.77 -1.58
C ALA A 750 -5.97 -8.02 -1.92
N ALA A 751 -5.63 -7.03 -1.11
CA ALA A 751 -4.28 -6.46 -1.05
C ALA A 751 -3.46 -7.29 -0.07
N ILE A 752 -2.34 -7.86 -0.54
CA ILE A 752 -1.51 -8.76 0.25
C ILE A 752 -0.13 -8.14 0.46
N TRP A 753 0.33 -8.21 1.68
CA TRP A 753 1.66 -7.72 2.04
C TRP A 753 2.77 -8.58 1.39
N GLY A 754 3.53 -7.98 0.47
CA GLY A 754 4.64 -8.63 -0.23
C GLY A 754 4.23 -9.55 -1.39
N ARG A 755 2.94 -9.66 -1.72
CA ARG A 755 2.47 -10.54 -2.80
C ARG A 755 1.46 -9.86 -3.74
N GLY A 756 1.41 -8.52 -3.76
CA GLY A 756 0.59 -7.79 -4.71
C GLY A 756 -0.92 -7.90 -4.44
N LEU A 757 -1.70 -7.90 -5.51
CA LEU A 757 -3.15 -8.03 -5.48
C LEU A 757 -3.59 -9.42 -5.93
N TRP A 758 -4.64 -9.93 -5.29
CA TRP A 758 -5.24 -11.22 -5.61
C TRP A 758 -6.76 -11.12 -5.70
N GLU A 759 -7.37 -12.03 -6.45
CA GLU A 759 -8.82 -12.06 -6.63
C GLU A 759 -9.35 -13.50 -6.56
N TYR A 760 -10.56 -13.64 -6.02
CA TYR A 760 -11.31 -14.89 -6.01
C TYR A 760 -12.82 -14.64 -6.11
N THR A 761 -13.55 -15.65 -6.62
CA THR A 761 -15.02 -15.57 -6.70
C THR A 761 -15.64 -15.58 -5.30
N LEU A 762 -16.71 -14.82 -5.10
CA LEU A 762 -17.50 -14.86 -3.86
C LEU A 762 -18.11 -16.25 -3.64
N VAL A 763 -18.26 -16.64 -2.38
CA VAL A 763 -18.75 -17.96 -1.98
C VAL A 763 -20.09 -18.28 -2.63
N GLY A 764 -20.13 -19.43 -3.34
CA GLY A 764 -21.34 -19.94 -3.99
C GLY A 764 -21.75 -19.19 -5.26
N ARG A 765 -20.82 -18.41 -5.87
CA ARG A 765 -21.10 -17.63 -7.08
C ARG A 765 -20.28 -18.03 -8.30
N GLU A 766 -19.73 -19.24 -8.29
CA GLU A 766 -18.83 -19.73 -9.35
C GLU A 766 -19.50 -19.82 -10.73
N ASN A 767 -20.82 -19.90 -10.77
CA ASN A 767 -21.58 -20.01 -12.03
C ASN A 767 -22.47 -18.80 -12.33
N TYR A 768 -22.37 -17.75 -11.53
CA TYR A 768 -23.16 -16.53 -11.72
C TYR A 768 -22.66 -15.76 -12.94
N PRO A 769 -23.54 -15.02 -13.65
CA PRO A 769 -23.09 -14.07 -14.67
C PRO A 769 -22.12 -13.03 -14.05
N ALA A 770 -21.11 -12.62 -14.77
CA ALA A 770 -20.25 -11.53 -14.36
C ALA A 770 -20.58 -10.25 -15.14
N ILE A 771 -21.05 -9.22 -14.47
CA ILE A 771 -21.22 -7.89 -15.05
C ILE A 771 -19.84 -7.21 -14.97
N VAL A 772 -19.10 -7.27 -16.09
CA VAL A 772 -17.68 -6.92 -16.16
C VAL A 772 -17.47 -5.41 -16.25
N LYS A 773 -18.35 -4.72 -16.97
CA LYS A 773 -18.29 -3.27 -17.10
C LYS A 773 -19.71 -2.69 -17.24
N SER A 774 -19.95 -1.52 -16.63
CA SER A 774 -21.19 -0.75 -16.78
C SER A 774 -20.87 0.74 -16.90
N TRP A 775 -21.61 1.43 -17.78
CA TRP A 775 -21.47 2.88 -17.97
C TRP A 775 -22.78 3.48 -18.49
N ILE A 776 -22.91 4.80 -18.42
CA ILE A 776 -24.04 5.55 -18.99
C ILE A 776 -23.57 6.42 -20.16
N THR A 777 -24.48 6.99 -20.94
CA THR A 777 -24.18 7.81 -22.11
C THR A 777 -23.25 8.98 -21.76
N ASP A 778 -23.60 9.78 -20.75
CA ASP A 778 -22.75 10.83 -20.19
C ASP A 778 -22.18 10.35 -18.85
N GLN A 779 -20.93 9.95 -18.80
CA GLN A 779 -20.28 9.55 -17.55
C GLN A 779 -20.28 10.69 -16.53
N PRO A 780 -20.52 10.40 -15.21
CA PRO A 780 -20.53 11.42 -14.18
C PRO A 780 -19.21 12.18 -14.10
N THR A 781 -19.29 13.49 -14.24
CA THR A 781 -18.19 14.45 -14.04
C THR A 781 -18.73 15.68 -13.30
N LEU A 782 -17.95 16.73 -13.21
CA LEU A 782 -18.40 17.97 -12.55
C LEU A 782 -19.60 18.62 -13.27
N ASP A 783 -19.72 18.43 -14.57
CA ASP A 783 -20.75 19.03 -15.43
C ASP A 783 -21.66 18.01 -16.17
N GLN A 784 -21.54 16.73 -15.87
CA GLN A 784 -22.30 15.64 -16.50
C GLN A 784 -22.87 14.66 -15.45
N PRO A 785 -23.96 13.92 -15.75
CA PRO A 785 -24.80 13.98 -16.94
C PRO A 785 -25.63 15.26 -17.01
N LYS A 786 -25.80 15.80 -18.25
CA LYS A 786 -26.57 17.01 -18.49
C LYS A 786 -28.07 16.73 -18.63
N GLU A 787 -28.90 17.67 -18.17
CA GLU A 787 -30.32 17.63 -18.47
C GLU A 787 -30.55 17.62 -19.99
N SER A 788 -31.64 17.05 -20.44
CA SER A 788 -32.02 16.91 -21.86
C SER A 788 -31.11 15.97 -22.69
N ILE A 789 -30.20 15.27 -22.07
CA ILE A 789 -29.40 14.18 -22.68
C ILE A 789 -29.94 12.84 -22.20
N ASP A 790 -30.40 12.03 -23.14
CA ASP A 790 -30.90 10.70 -22.84
C ASP A 790 -29.80 9.78 -22.32
N GLN A 791 -29.99 9.25 -21.11
CA GLN A 791 -29.03 8.39 -20.43
C GLN A 791 -29.35 6.92 -20.68
N HIS A 792 -28.70 6.29 -21.65
CA HIS A 792 -28.71 4.85 -21.81
C HIS A 792 -27.68 4.18 -20.91
N VAL A 793 -28.06 3.09 -20.25
CA VAL A 793 -27.16 2.24 -19.49
C VAL A 793 -26.63 1.15 -20.41
N ASN A 794 -25.32 1.01 -20.43
CA ASN A 794 -24.58 0.00 -21.18
C ASN A 794 -23.87 -0.95 -20.21
N SER A 795 -23.77 -2.22 -20.57
CA SER A 795 -23.02 -3.19 -19.76
C SER A 795 -22.39 -4.30 -20.61
N ILE A 796 -21.19 -4.72 -20.24
CA ILE A 796 -20.55 -5.94 -20.75
C ILE A 796 -20.77 -7.04 -19.73
N ILE A 797 -21.32 -8.17 -20.16
CA ILE A 797 -21.68 -9.27 -19.29
C ILE A 797 -21.11 -10.57 -19.85
N SER A 798 -20.36 -11.28 -19.04
CA SER A 798 -19.83 -12.61 -19.30
C SER A 798 -20.63 -13.65 -18.53
N SER A 799 -21.00 -14.76 -19.18
CA SER A 799 -21.72 -15.85 -18.53
C SER A 799 -21.36 -17.19 -19.17
N SER A 800 -21.17 -18.21 -18.34
CA SER A 800 -20.96 -19.59 -18.81
C SER A 800 -22.23 -20.27 -19.31
N SER A 801 -23.40 -19.71 -18.98
CA SER A 801 -24.71 -20.20 -19.40
C SER A 801 -25.51 -19.07 -20.06
N ALA A 802 -26.53 -19.43 -20.86
CA ALA A 802 -27.36 -18.43 -21.53
C ALA A 802 -28.01 -17.45 -20.54
N LEU A 803 -28.01 -16.17 -20.88
CA LEU A 803 -28.71 -15.15 -20.11
C LEU A 803 -30.21 -15.17 -20.46
N THR A 804 -31.06 -15.25 -19.46
CA THR A 804 -32.53 -15.26 -19.59
C THR A 804 -33.13 -13.86 -19.42
N ALA A 805 -32.46 -12.97 -18.65
CA ALA A 805 -32.86 -11.57 -18.51
C ALA A 805 -31.67 -10.68 -18.17
N VAL A 806 -31.63 -9.52 -18.80
CA VAL A 806 -30.74 -8.42 -18.42
C VAL A 806 -31.59 -7.16 -18.33
N PHE A 807 -31.49 -6.44 -17.21
CA PHE A 807 -32.29 -5.25 -16.97
C PHE A 807 -31.63 -4.32 -15.95
N ILE A 808 -32.07 -3.08 -15.93
CA ILE A 808 -31.78 -2.13 -14.85
C ILE A 808 -33.01 -1.94 -13.96
N LYS A 809 -32.75 -1.70 -12.67
CA LYS A 809 -33.72 -1.06 -11.78
C LYS A 809 -33.20 0.29 -11.38
N TRP A 810 -34.08 1.30 -11.33
CA TRP A 810 -33.69 2.67 -11.06
C TRP A 810 -34.75 3.43 -10.25
N SER A 811 -34.35 4.55 -9.65
CA SER A 811 -35.22 5.50 -8.93
C SER A 811 -34.62 6.91 -8.97
N ALA A 812 -35.42 7.92 -8.64
CA ALA A 812 -34.99 9.32 -8.56
C ALA A 812 -35.16 9.82 -7.12
N ASN A 813 -34.12 10.41 -6.53
CA ASN A 813 -34.05 10.97 -5.20
C ASN A 813 -34.33 9.99 -4.03
N ASP A 814 -34.46 8.70 -4.30
CA ASP A 814 -34.62 7.66 -3.28
C ASP A 814 -33.94 6.35 -3.70
N LEU A 815 -33.83 5.40 -2.78
CA LEU A 815 -33.22 4.09 -3.00
C LEU A 815 -34.25 2.96 -3.19
N SER A 816 -35.45 3.28 -3.67
CA SER A 816 -36.55 2.30 -3.86
C SER A 816 -36.30 1.34 -5.02
N PHE A 817 -35.54 1.76 -6.05
CA PHE A 817 -35.32 1.01 -7.30
C PHE A 817 -36.64 0.45 -7.88
N SER A 818 -37.69 1.25 -7.81
CA SER A 818 -39.06 0.84 -8.14
C SER A 818 -39.33 0.69 -9.65
N ASN A 819 -38.53 1.36 -10.49
CA ASN A 819 -38.69 1.33 -11.93
C ASN A 819 -37.76 0.28 -12.56
N ARG A 820 -38.17 -0.25 -13.74
CA ARG A 820 -37.40 -1.26 -14.47
C ARG A 820 -37.35 -0.96 -15.96
N ILE A 821 -36.15 -1.12 -16.57
CA ILE A 821 -35.95 -1.07 -18.03
C ILE A 821 -35.19 -2.34 -18.43
N GLY A 822 -35.67 -3.05 -19.43
CA GLY A 822 -34.97 -4.19 -20.03
C GLY A 822 -33.71 -3.74 -20.77
N MET A 823 -32.72 -4.62 -20.87
CA MET A 823 -31.55 -4.37 -21.73
C MET A 823 -31.51 -5.36 -22.87
N VAL A 824 -31.12 -4.91 -24.05
CA VAL A 824 -31.01 -5.70 -25.26
C VAL A 824 -29.55 -5.93 -25.61
N ASN A 825 -29.23 -7.13 -26.08
CA ASN A 825 -27.90 -7.45 -26.60
C ASN A 825 -27.72 -6.76 -27.94
N THR A 826 -26.65 -6.02 -28.10
CA THR A 826 -26.35 -5.25 -29.33
C THR A 826 -25.19 -5.85 -30.12
N MET A 827 -24.19 -6.39 -29.43
CA MET A 827 -23.03 -7.02 -30.08
C MET A 827 -22.27 -7.84 -29.04
N ASP A 828 -21.91 -9.07 -29.35
CA ASP A 828 -21.17 -10.00 -28.47
C ASP A 828 -21.80 -10.11 -27.07
N SER A 829 -21.10 -9.59 -26.05
CA SER A 829 -21.53 -9.58 -24.64
C SER A 829 -22.01 -8.19 -24.18
N THR A 830 -22.24 -7.26 -25.10
CA THR A 830 -22.67 -5.88 -24.79
C THR A 830 -24.18 -5.75 -24.79
N TYR A 831 -24.73 -5.22 -23.72
CA TYR A 831 -26.15 -4.95 -23.49
C TYR A 831 -26.39 -3.46 -23.30
N VAL A 832 -27.47 -2.94 -23.91
CA VAL A 832 -27.87 -1.54 -23.78
C VAL A 832 -29.32 -1.48 -23.31
N SER A 833 -29.66 -0.53 -22.43
CA SER A 833 -31.05 -0.34 -21.99
C SER A 833 -31.98 -0.04 -23.19
N SER A 834 -33.11 -0.75 -23.26
CA SER A 834 -34.05 -0.68 -24.38
C SER A 834 -34.70 0.72 -24.55
N SER A 835 -34.68 1.52 -23.51
CA SER A 835 -34.99 2.94 -23.48
C SER A 835 -34.05 3.66 -22.52
N PRO A 836 -33.84 4.98 -22.65
CA PRO A 836 -33.06 5.72 -21.68
C PRO A 836 -33.77 5.79 -20.33
N ILE A 837 -33.03 6.06 -19.26
CA ILE A 837 -33.59 6.56 -18.00
C ILE A 837 -34.22 7.93 -18.33
N PRO A 838 -35.48 8.20 -17.95
CA PRO A 838 -36.13 9.46 -18.26
C PRO A 838 -35.37 10.68 -17.74
N ASN A 839 -35.45 11.76 -18.48
CA ASN A 839 -34.87 13.04 -18.09
C ASN A 839 -35.55 13.61 -16.84
N TYR A 840 -34.75 14.16 -15.96
CA TYR A 840 -35.15 14.78 -14.69
C TYR A 840 -34.59 16.18 -14.56
N PRO A 841 -35.20 17.06 -13.74
CA PRO A 841 -34.67 18.38 -13.44
C PRO A 841 -33.26 18.37 -12.87
N VAL A 842 -32.52 19.47 -13.11
CA VAL A 842 -31.20 19.71 -12.50
C VAL A 842 -31.25 19.52 -11.01
N GLY A 843 -30.22 18.87 -10.48
CA GLY A 843 -30.06 18.55 -9.05
C GLY A 843 -30.72 17.22 -8.62
N THR A 844 -31.49 16.57 -9.50
CA THR A 844 -32.06 15.25 -9.20
C THR A 844 -30.96 14.20 -9.09
N LYS A 845 -30.96 13.45 -8.01
CA LYS A 845 -30.06 12.30 -7.81
C LYS A 845 -30.74 11.05 -8.39
N MET A 846 -30.08 10.47 -9.38
CA MET A 846 -30.52 9.24 -10.05
C MET A 846 -29.76 8.06 -9.50
N TYR A 847 -30.46 6.97 -9.16
CA TYR A 847 -29.87 5.73 -8.69
C TYR A 847 -30.26 4.58 -9.59
N PHE A 848 -29.31 3.69 -9.90
CA PHE A 848 -29.64 2.48 -10.63
C PHE A 848 -28.70 1.32 -10.29
N LYS A 849 -29.17 0.09 -10.60
CA LYS A 849 -28.40 -1.15 -10.54
C LYS A 849 -28.65 -1.95 -11.82
N VAL A 850 -27.64 -2.64 -12.31
CA VAL A 850 -27.74 -3.58 -13.44
C VAL A 850 -27.90 -4.99 -12.90
N TYR A 851 -28.80 -5.75 -13.50
CA TYR A 851 -29.09 -7.14 -13.14
C TYR A 851 -28.87 -8.05 -14.35
N ALA A 852 -28.23 -9.19 -14.14
CA ALA A 852 -28.04 -10.24 -15.14
C ALA A 852 -28.51 -11.56 -14.55
N VAL A 853 -29.39 -12.27 -15.25
CA VAL A 853 -29.96 -13.55 -14.82
C VAL A 853 -29.64 -14.60 -15.86
N ASN A 854 -29.08 -15.73 -15.43
CA ASN A 854 -28.78 -16.85 -16.31
C ASN A 854 -29.90 -17.91 -16.35
N ALA A 855 -29.72 -18.96 -17.14
CA ALA A 855 -30.69 -20.05 -17.29
C ALA A 855 -30.90 -20.86 -16.01
N ASN A 856 -29.99 -20.80 -15.05
CA ASN A 856 -30.14 -21.44 -13.74
C ASN A 856 -30.86 -20.56 -12.72
N ASN A 857 -31.33 -19.36 -13.10
CA ASN A 857 -31.84 -18.30 -12.25
C ASN A 857 -30.82 -17.69 -11.30
N ASP A 858 -29.51 -17.90 -11.52
CA ASP A 858 -28.47 -17.19 -10.78
C ASP A 858 -28.48 -15.72 -11.22
N THR A 859 -28.52 -14.83 -10.26
CA THR A 859 -28.66 -13.39 -10.53
C THR A 859 -27.48 -12.63 -9.97
N SER A 860 -26.77 -11.92 -10.84
CA SER A 860 -25.75 -10.94 -10.46
C SER A 860 -26.32 -9.55 -10.50
N VAL A 861 -25.81 -8.70 -9.63
CA VAL A 861 -26.22 -7.32 -9.50
C VAL A 861 -25.00 -6.43 -9.22
N THR A 862 -24.93 -5.28 -9.87
CA THR A 862 -23.87 -4.30 -9.61
C THR A 862 -24.05 -3.62 -8.26
N TYR A 863 -23.00 -2.94 -7.82
CA TYR A 863 -23.15 -1.91 -6.80
C TYR A 863 -24.21 -0.89 -7.21
N LYS A 864 -24.69 -0.12 -6.25
CA LYS A 864 -25.57 1.02 -6.47
C LYS A 864 -24.80 2.13 -7.19
N PHE A 865 -25.16 2.43 -8.42
CA PHE A 865 -24.63 3.57 -9.15
C PHE A 865 -25.47 4.81 -8.92
N GLN A 866 -24.84 5.96 -8.84
CA GLN A 866 -25.49 7.24 -8.64
C GLN A 866 -24.91 8.28 -9.57
N TYR A 867 -25.75 9.17 -10.10
CA TYR A 867 -25.35 10.44 -10.73
C TYR A 867 -26.35 11.55 -10.39
N THR A 868 -25.87 12.79 -10.43
CA THR A 868 -26.73 13.98 -10.25
C THR A 868 -26.92 14.67 -11.59
N VAL A 869 -28.15 14.98 -11.97
CA VAL A 869 -28.47 15.70 -13.21
C VAL A 869 -27.87 17.11 -13.14
N ARG A 870 -27.08 17.49 -14.15
CA ARG A 870 -26.37 18.76 -14.25
C ARG A 870 -27.02 19.67 -15.27
N PHE A 871 -26.84 20.97 -15.11
CA PHE A 871 -27.35 21.97 -16.06
C PHE A 871 -26.67 21.84 -17.42
N ASN A 872 -27.49 21.93 -18.53
CA ASN A 872 -26.95 21.89 -19.86
C ASN A 872 -26.93 23.31 -20.47
N PRO A 873 -25.80 24.01 -20.47
CA PRO A 873 -25.73 25.36 -21.02
C PRO A 873 -25.87 25.43 -22.54
N THR A 874 -25.78 24.27 -23.22
CA THR A 874 -25.91 24.17 -24.69
C THR A 874 -27.24 23.59 -25.13
N ALA A 875 -28.08 23.12 -24.20
CA ALA A 875 -29.46 22.85 -24.54
C ALA A 875 -30.07 24.19 -25.00
N SER A 876 -30.06 24.45 -26.30
CA SER A 876 -30.94 25.44 -26.87
C SER A 876 -32.34 24.95 -26.57
N LEU A 877 -32.93 25.43 -25.49
CA LEU A 877 -34.36 25.54 -25.50
C LEU A 877 -34.68 26.36 -26.72
N GLU A 878 -35.17 25.73 -27.80
CA GLU A 878 -36.07 26.37 -28.69
C GLU A 878 -37.29 26.77 -27.85
N VAL A 879 -37.18 27.85 -27.13
CA VAL A 879 -38.31 28.57 -26.59
C VAL A 879 -38.98 29.07 -27.85
N LEU A 880 -40.11 28.49 -28.23
CA LEU A 880 -40.95 29.04 -29.27
C LEU A 880 -41.08 30.54 -28.98
N GLU A 881 -40.99 31.40 -30.00
CA GLU A 881 -40.96 32.85 -29.76
C GLU A 881 -42.16 33.33 -28.91
N GLU A 882 -43.24 32.56 -28.91
CA GLU A 882 -44.45 32.76 -28.11
C GLU A 882 -44.25 32.52 -26.59
N ASP A 883 -43.29 31.69 -26.18
CA ASP A 883 -43.02 31.38 -24.80
C ASP A 883 -41.78 32.10 -24.20
N LYS A 884 -41.18 33.02 -25.00
CA LYS A 884 -39.98 33.73 -24.58
C LYS A 884 -40.31 34.93 -23.70
N LEU A 885 -39.78 34.88 -22.46
CA LEU A 885 -39.82 36.03 -21.55
C LEU A 885 -38.80 37.08 -22.00
N GLN A 886 -39.22 38.28 -22.37
CA GLN A 886 -38.32 39.38 -22.71
C GLN A 886 -37.73 40.02 -21.44
N VAL A 887 -36.44 39.93 -21.31
CA VAL A 887 -35.69 40.46 -20.15
C VAL A 887 -34.42 41.15 -20.63
N VAL A 888 -34.24 42.40 -20.21
CA VAL A 888 -32.99 43.13 -20.40
C VAL A 888 -32.11 43.01 -19.15
N VAL A 889 -30.87 42.54 -19.32
CA VAL A 889 -29.91 42.30 -18.24
C VAL A 889 -28.69 43.19 -18.44
N TYR A 890 -28.41 44.09 -17.50
CA TYR A 890 -27.27 45.01 -17.60
C TYR A 890 -26.75 45.47 -16.19
N PRO A 891 -25.46 45.79 -16.02
CA PRO A 891 -24.39 45.53 -16.98
C PRO A 891 -24.05 44.09 -17.07
N ASN A 892 -23.62 43.62 -18.23
CA ASN A 892 -23.09 42.30 -18.46
C ASN A 892 -21.93 42.38 -19.47
N PRO A 893 -20.67 42.22 -19.10
CA PRO A 893 -20.17 41.82 -17.76
C PRO A 893 -20.44 42.80 -16.61
N THR A 894 -20.52 42.29 -15.38
CA THR A 894 -20.80 43.03 -14.16
C THR A 894 -19.65 42.94 -13.16
N GLU A 895 -19.53 43.89 -12.21
CA GLU A 895 -18.67 43.81 -11.05
C GLU A 895 -19.41 43.31 -9.78
N GLY A 896 -20.68 42.91 -9.91
CA GLY A 896 -21.48 42.35 -8.82
C GLY A 896 -22.91 42.84 -8.73
N GLN A 897 -23.22 44.03 -9.31
CA GLN A 897 -24.56 44.56 -9.34
C GLN A 897 -25.14 44.39 -10.75
N VAL A 898 -26.31 43.74 -10.84
CA VAL A 898 -27.00 43.48 -12.11
C VAL A 898 -28.43 43.97 -12.04
N LYS A 899 -28.85 44.72 -13.06
CA LYS A 899 -30.23 45.19 -13.20
C LYS A 899 -30.94 44.36 -14.25
N LEU A 900 -32.11 43.86 -13.90
CA LEU A 900 -33.03 43.20 -14.78
C LEU A 900 -34.23 44.11 -15.03
N LYS A 901 -34.64 44.23 -16.25
CA LYS A 901 -35.86 44.95 -16.61
C LYS A 901 -36.73 44.00 -17.43
N PHE A 902 -37.97 43.80 -17.00
CA PHE A 902 -38.98 43.02 -17.67
C PHE A 902 -39.80 43.93 -18.58
N GLU A 903 -40.22 43.44 -19.71
CA GLU A 903 -41.07 44.19 -20.63
C GLU A 903 -42.46 44.43 -20.05
N GLU A 904 -42.99 43.42 -19.31
CA GLU A 904 -44.23 43.49 -18.53
C GLU A 904 -43.97 43.06 -17.09
N PRO A 905 -44.74 43.54 -16.09
CA PRO A 905 -44.61 43.07 -14.72
C PRO A 905 -44.86 41.57 -14.58
N ILE A 906 -43.97 40.86 -13.87
CA ILE A 906 -44.06 39.42 -13.63
C ILE A 906 -45.18 39.15 -12.64
N ALA A 907 -46.33 38.63 -13.06
CA ALA A 907 -47.42 38.32 -12.13
C ALA A 907 -47.01 37.28 -11.06
N LYS A 908 -46.35 36.21 -11.48
CA LYS A 908 -45.80 35.19 -10.61
C LYS A 908 -44.57 34.56 -11.27
N GLY A 909 -43.44 34.53 -10.59
CA GLY A 909 -42.23 34.00 -11.20
C GLY A 909 -41.07 33.80 -10.20
N SER A 910 -40.03 33.11 -10.66
CA SER A 910 -38.79 32.90 -9.94
C SER A 910 -37.58 33.22 -10.78
N LEU A 911 -36.51 33.66 -10.13
CA LEU A 911 -35.20 33.84 -10.70
C LEU A 911 -34.23 32.85 -9.99
N THR A 912 -33.47 32.09 -10.76
CA THR A 912 -32.45 31.20 -10.25
C THR A 912 -31.13 31.47 -10.96
N LEU A 913 -30.04 31.60 -10.22
CA LEU A 913 -28.68 31.78 -10.71
C LEU A 913 -27.89 30.51 -10.50
N TYR A 914 -27.23 30.04 -11.53
CA TYR A 914 -26.33 28.88 -11.52
C TYR A 914 -24.92 29.32 -11.87
N ASP A 915 -23.90 28.68 -11.30
CA ASP A 915 -22.50 28.80 -11.74
C ASP A 915 -22.27 28.03 -13.06
N GLU A 916 -21.05 28.08 -13.57
CA GLU A 916 -20.65 27.41 -14.82
C GLU A 916 -20.76 25.88 -14.74
N LEU A 917 -20.80 25.32 -13.52
CA LEU A 917 -20.94 23.89 -13.25
C LEU A 917 -22.40 23.46 -13.03
N GLY A 918 -23.36 24.42 -13.14
CA GLY A 918 -24.79 24.17 -12.94
C GLY A 918 -25.21 24.09 -11.47
N LYS A 919 -24.36 24.46 -10.52
CA LYS A 919 -24.73 24.58 -9.10
C LYS A 919 -25.60 25.84 -8.91
N GLN A 920 -26.72 25.64 -8.23
CA GLN A 920 -27.58 26.77 -7.87
C GLN A 920 -26.87 27.65 -6.84
N ILE A 921 -26.67 28.93 -7.19
CA ILE A 921 -26.02 29.93 -6.32
C ILE A 921 -27.06 30.67 -5.50
N LEU A 922 -28.16 31.06 -6.14
CA LEU A 922 -29.29 31.71 -5.46
C LEU A 922 -30.60 31.40 -6.18
N SER A 923 -31.70 31.48 -5.47
CA SER A 923 -33.03 31.47 -6.05
C SER A 923 -33.91 32.44 -5.26
N GLN A 924 -34.72 33.25 -5.99
CA GLN A 924 -35.64 34.20 -5.35
C GLN A 924 -36.93 34.33 -6.13
N ASN A 925 -37.99 34.69 -5.40
CA ASN A 925 -39.27 35.01 -5.98
C ASN A 925 -39.25 36.40 -6.60
N ILE A 926 -39.87 36.57 -7.74
CA ILE A 926 -39.94 37.84 -8.49
C ILE A 926 -41.39 38.25 -8.79
N ASP A 927 -42.36 37.79 -8.02
CA ASP A 927 -43.78 38.09 -8.19
C ASP A 927 -44.04 39.60 -8.09
N GLY A 928 -44.80 40.14 -9.03
CA GLY A 928 -45.20 41.55 -9.10
C GLY A 928 -44.10 42.52 -9.58
N LEU A 929 -42.92 42.05 -9.91
CA LEU A 929 -41.80 42.92 -10.29
C LEU A 929 -41.79 43.27 -11.74
N SER A 930 -41.51 44.56 -12.05
CA SER A 930 -41.21 45.05 -13.40
C SER A 930 -39.72 45.28 -13.63
N ALA A 931 -38.94 45.30 -12.53
CA ALA A 931 -37.50 45.38 -12.55
C ALA A 931 -36.94 44.79 -11.25
N LEU A 932 -35.70 44.33 -11.30
CA LEU A 932 -35.01 43.75 -10.16
C LEU A 932 -33.55 44.18 -10.19
N GLU A 933 -33.00 44.53 -9.04
CA GLU A 933 -31.54 44.60 -8.83
C GLU A 933 -31.06 43.35 -8.13
N LEU A 934 -30.16 42.66 -8.80
CA LEU A 934 -29.55 41.40 -8.31
C LEU A 934 -28.12 41.72 -7.83
N ASP A 935 -27.85 41.44 -6.58
CA ASP A 935 -26.51 41.57 -6.01
C ASP A 935 -25.81 40.19 -5.99
N ILE A 936 -24.72 40.10 -6.75
CA ILE A 936 -23.81 38.91 -6.78
C ILE A 936 -22.38 39.32 -6.41
N THR A 937 -22.21 40.38 -5.64
CA THR A 937 -20.90 40.90 -5.25
C THR A 937 -20.06 39.81 -4.54
N GLU A 938 -20.68 38.98 -3.71
CA GLU A 938 -20.04 37.87 -2.98
C GLU A 938 -19.73 36.64 -3.83
N CYS A 939 -20.26 36.58 -5.08
CA CYS A 939 -19.94 35.48 -5.97
C CYS A 939 -18.52 35.63 -6.54
N SER A 940 -17.84 34.54 -6.83
CA SER A 940 -16.53 34.55 -7.49
C SER A 940 -16.57 35.13 -8.90
N SER A 941 -15.46 35.66 -9.40
CA SER A 941 -15.37 36.04 -10.83
C SER A 941 -15.53 34.80 -11.70
N GLY A 942 -16.34 34.88 -12.74
CA GLY A 942 -16.67 33.74 -13.60
C GLY A 942 -17.92 33.88 -14.42
N LEU A 943 -18.32 32.80 -15.08
CA LEU A 943 -19.52 32.69 -15.88
C LEU A 943 -20.69 32.14 -15.08
N TYR A 944 -21.85 32.77 -15.18
CA TYR A 944 -23.09 32.38 -14.51
C TYR A 944 -24.22 32.24 -15.52
N TYR A 945 -25.18 31.39 -15.21
CA TYR A 945 -26.42 31.26 -15.99
C TYR A 945 -27.59 31.65 -15.10
N MET A 946 -28.31 32.62 -15.55
CA MET A 946 -29.48 33.15 -14.87
C MET A 946 -30.75 32.67 -15.59
N MET A 947 -31.56 31.91 -14.91
CA MET A 947 -32.83 31.38 -15.37
C MET A 947 -33.97 32.13 -14.71
N ILE A 948 -34.93 32.64 -15.52
CA ILE A 948 -36.12 33.31 -15.04
C ILE A 948 -37.32 32.56 -15.59
N GLN A 949 -38.24 32.16 -14.70
CA GLN A 949 -39.47 31.49 -15.01
C GLN A 949 -40.65 32.36 -14.58
N ALA A 950 -41.61 32.61 -15.45
CA ALA A 950 -42.83 33.39 -15.18
C ALA A 950 -44.06 32.72 -15.85
N GLY A 951 -44.78 31.91 -15.06
CA GLY A 951 -45.80 31.01 -15.60
C GLY A 951 -45.21 30.03 -16.61
N ASP A 952 -45.75 29.98 -17.81
CA ASP A 952 -45.25 29.13 -18.91
C ASP A 952 -44.09 29.80 -19.67
N LYS A 953 -43.82 31.08 -19.46
CA LYS A 953 -42.73 31.84 -20.14
C LYS A 953 -41.43 31.72 -19.34
N ARG A 954 -40.33 31.66 -20.09
CA ARG A 954 -38.98 31.63 -19.45
C ARG A 954 -37.91 32.39 -20.23
N SER A 955 -36.85 32.78 -19.55
CA SER A 955 -35.65 33.37 -20.12
C SER A 955 -34.39 32.77 -19.47
N VAL A 956 -33.36 32.50 -20.28
CA VAL A 956 -32.03 32.14 -19.79
C VAL A 956 -31.02 33.14 -20.33
N SER A 957 -30.23 33.71 -19.46
CA SER A 957 -29.20 34.70 -19.81
C SER A 957 -27.85 34.30 -19.24
N LYS A 958 -26.80 34.44 -20.08
CA LYS A 958 -25.41 34.33 -19.58
C LYS A 958 -25.05 35.62 -18.86
N LEU A 959 -24.43 35.50 -17.70
CA LEU A 959 -23.95 36.60 -16.87
C LEU A 959 -22.47 36.41 -16.57
N ILE A 960 -21.67 37.41 -16.93
CA ILE A 960 -20.22 37.36 -16.65
C ILE A 960 -19.91 38.28 -15.47
N LYS A 961 -19.41 37.76 -14.38
CA LYS A 961 -18.84 38.52 -13.27
C LYS A 961 -17.32 38.65 -13.45
N LYS A 962 -16.83 39.89 -13.40
CA LYS A 962 -15.40 40.25 -13.44
C LYS A 962 -14.71 40.04 -12.12
#